data_0b2d65e48e06489916a42523d61a49e1
#
_entry.id   0b2d65e48e06489916a42523d61a49e1
#
_cell.length_a   1.000
_cell.length_b   1.000
_cell.length_c   1.000
_cell.angle_alpha   90.00
_cell.angle_beta   90.00
_cell.angle_gamma   90.00
#
_symmetry.space_group_name_H-M   'P 1'
#
loop_
_entity.id
_entity.type
_entity.pdbx_description
1 polymer ?
#
loop_
_entity_poly.entity_id
_entity_poly.type
_entity_poly.pdbx_seq_one_letter_code
_entity_poly.pdbx_strand_id
1 'polypeptide(L)'
;MKLFLIDGHALVFKMYYAFLGRPMVNSKGVDTSILFGFTKYLLELIDRERPTHIAVSFDPPGGTFRNELYPEYKANRGETPALVVEALEPLTRIVGALDIPVLMLPGYEADDVIGSAAKRFEAEGFEVFMVTPDKDYGQLVSPHILQVKPGKAGGESEILGVAEVCDKWKIASPAQVIDILAICGDASDNVPGVQGVGPVGAAKLLGKYGSVEGIYAHLDELTARQQEQFRAAEGHIALSKRLVTIKTDIPLDVTAEQLVFDTAETPELNALLDLYEMPSLKRLIKKVAVADNAAMSAAGTAPENRSHPRLRKREGPAAEGSGRGPAQPDVFGGSCPLPLQRLAVKEIQGNKIAVNLQGEKMYVGCEAGVAEGAPEDFRALLEDASVVKAGIDLKAQMKALADRGIVLAGRLEDIELMHYLLGPERSHKLDVLSRTYLGVELDAAAPQQTGSLFDEVPEETGPDRLLETAAILRLSDCLLHEMAATEGMTRLYDEIEEPLIGVLARMERTGVKVDLGSLRDFADGLRRKMAEREAEVRELAGEPTLNVLSPKQIGVVLFEKLQLDPKAKKPKSGSWPTDEQTLSHLADRSPIIDAILDYRGLRKLLSTYIEPFGNYISPSDGRVHTTFNQALTATGRLSSSNPNLQNIPIRTEEGREIRKAFVPGEPGWVMMSADYSQIELRLMAHLCGDAHLVEAFRQGQDVHAATAAKIFHIPIGEVSADQRRIAKTANFGIMYGISSFGLAERLRCSRSEAKQIIDDYFASFPSIRGFIDETVAQARERGYVETLFGRRRYIADIAAGNAAVRALAERNAVNAPIQGTAADIIKLAMTAVDRCLREGGYRARMVLQIHDELLLEVPQEEIAPVREMLVREMEGVMSLSVPLTVECNDGKTWLEAH
;
A
#
# COMPACT_ATOMS: atom_id res chain seq x y z
N MET A 1 -22.62 7.28 -23.27
CA MET A 1 -22.69 8.35 -22.23
C MET A 1 -22.31 7.74 -20.91
N LYS A 2 -21.45 8.42 -20.12
CA LYS A 2 -20.99 7.93 -18.80
C LYS A 2 -21.78 8.60 -17.68
N LEU A 3 -22.52 7.82 -16.89
CA LEU A 3 -23.26 8.29 -15.72
C LEU A 3 -22.58 7.81 -14.44
N PHE A 4 -22.20 8.74 -13.57
CA PHE A 4 -21.67 8.45 -12.25
C PHE A 4 -22.73 8.68 -11.17
N LEU A 5 -23.08 7.63 -10.44
CA LEU A 5 -24.01 7.65 -9.31
C LEU A 5 -23.22 7.46 -8.03
N ILE A 6 -23.17 8.47 -7.18
CA ILE A 6 -22.33 8.51 -5.99
C ILE A 6 -23.15 8.24 -4.74
N ASP A 7 -22.78 7.21 -4.01
CA ASP A 7 -23.30 6.95 -2.66
C ASP A 7 -22.69 7.96 -1.69
N GLY A 8 -23.43 9.04 -1.49
CA GLY A 8 -23.00 10.15 -0.65
C GLY A 8 -22.86 9.76 0.81
N HIS A 9 -23.76 8.92 1.32
CA HIS A 9 -23.74 8.51 2.73
C HIS A 9 -22.51 7.66 3.04
N ALA A 10 -22.23 6.65 2.21
CA ALA A 10 -21.04 5.82 2.37
C ALA A 10 -19.73 6.63 2.21
N LEU A 11 -19.72 7.63 1.31
CA LEU A 11 -18.56 8.50 1.13
C LEU A 11 -18.37 9.44 2.33
N VAL A 12 -19.44 9.98 2.92
CA VAL A 12 -19.41 10.78 4.16
C VAL A 12 -18.80 9.98 5.32
N PHE A 13 -19.26 8.77 5.54
CA PHE A 13 -18.68 7.89 6.57
C PHE A 13 -17.22 7.56 6.28
N LYS A 14 -16.87 7.32 5.04
CA LYS A 14 -15.46 7.10 4.66
C LYS A 14 -14.60 8.31 5.04
N MET A 15 -15.04 9.54 4.77
CA MET A 15 -14.30 10.74 5.13
C MET A 15 -14.27 10.95 6.65
N TYR A 16 -15.36 10.70 7.35
CA TYR A 16 -15.40 10.72 8.81
C TYR A 16 -14.28 9.84 9.41
N TYR A 17 -14.18 8.59 9.00
CA TYR A 17 -13.15 7.68 9.50
C TYR A 17 -11.73 8.06 9.04
N ALA A 18 -11.57 8.61 7.84
CA ALA A 18 -10.28 9.03 7.33
C ALA A 18 -9.68 10.19 8.13
N PHE A 19 -10.51 11.10 8.64
CA PHE A 19 -10.07 12.28 9.38
C PHE A 19 -10.23 12.15 10.91
N LEU A 20 -10.76 11.03 11.42
CA LEU A 20 -11.03 10.85 12.85
C LEU A 20 -9.81 11.10 13.75
N GLY A 21 -8.61 10.77 13.28
CA GLY A 21 -7.35 10.98 14.00
C GLY A 21 -6.68 12.36 13.74
N ARG A 22 -7.15 13.10 12.73
CA ARG A 22 -6.56 14.40 12.31
C ARG A 22 -7.65 15.31 11.75
N PRO A 23 -8.54 15.86 12.60
CA PRO A 23 -9.62 16.72 12.14
C PRO A 23 -9.09 18.03 11.56
N MET A 24 -9.72 18.51 10.51
CA MET A 24 -9.50 19.83 9.92
C MET A 24 -10.50 20.81 10.55
N VAL A 25 -10.01 21.72 11.38
CA VAL A 25 -10.85 22.69 12.06
C VAL A 25 -10.56 24.09 11.49
N ASN A 26 -11.59 24.80 11.07
CA ASN A 26 -11.45 26.18 10.57
C ASN A 26 -11.20 27.19 11.69
N SER A 27 -10.95 28.45 11.37
CA SER A 27 -10.68 29.52 12.35
C SER A 27 -11.81 29.77 13.35
N LYS A 28 -13.03 29.32 13.03
CA LYS A 28 -14.24 29.47 13.87
C LYS A 28 -14.46 28.24 14.78
N GLY A 29 -13.56 27.26 14.77
CA GLY A 29 -13.68 26.03 15.56
C GLY A 29 -14.61 24.97 14.97
N VAL A 30 -15.07 25.12 13.73
CA VAL A 30 -15.92 24.14 13.05
C VAL A 30 -15.03 23.07 12.38
N ASP A 31 -15.35 21.80 12.63
CA ASP A 31 -14.69 20.69 11.94
C ASP A 31 -15.19 20.60 10.49
N THR A 32 -14.30 20.86 9.54
CA THR A 32 -14.57 20.84 8.10
C THR A 32 -14.01 19.62 7.40
N SER A 33 -13.54 18.63 8.14
CA SER A 33 -12.86 17.43 7.61
C SER A 33 -13.70 16.68 6.59
N ILE A 34 -14.96 16.42 6.91
CA ILE A 34 -15.87 15.67 6.03
C ILE A 34 -16.17 16.51 4.79
N LEU A 35 -16.45 17.82 4.97
CA LEU A 35 -16.75 18.73 3.87
C LEU A 35 -15.58 18.81 2.89
N PHE A 36 -14.40 18.99 3.41
CA PHE A 36 -13.17 19.06 2.60
C PHE A 36 -12.88 17.73 1.88
N GLY A 37 -12.88 16.62 2.62
CA GLY A 37 -12.55 15.30 2.08
C GLY A 37 -13.53 14.85 1.00
N PHE A 38 -14.84 15.02 1.24
CA PHE A 38 -15.89 14.69 0.30
C PHE A 38 -15.79 15.53 -0.97
N THR A 39 -15.73 16.86 -0.82
CA THR A 39 -15.68 17.78 -1.99
C THR A 39 -14.41 17.57 -2.79
N LYS A 40 -13.27 17.36 -2.12
CA LYS A 40 -12.01 17.05 -2.79
C LYS A 40 -12.11 15.74 -3.59
N TYR A 41 -12.61 14.68 -2.99
CA TYR A 41 -12.76 13.39 -3.67
C TYR A 41 -13.68 13.52 -4.91
N LEU A 42 -14.80 14.22 -4.76
CA LEU A 42 -15.75 14.45 -5.84
C LEU A 42 -15.11 15.20 -7.02
N LEU A 43 -14.39 16.28 -6.75
CA LEU A 43 -13.68 17.05 -7.78
C LEU A 43 -12.54 16.26 -8.44
N GLU A 44 -11.80 15.48 -7.68
CA GLU A 44 -10.76 14.60 -8.21
C GLU A 44 -11.35 13.47 -9.08
N LEU A 45 -12.50 12.92 -8.69
CA LEU A 45 -13.24 11.93 -9.49
C LEU A 45 -13.68 12.55 -10.82
N ILE A 46 -14.27 13.74 -10.79
CA ILE A 46 -14.72 14.46 -11.96
C ILE A 46 -13.55 14.79 -12.90
N ASP A 47 -12.42 15.29 -12.36
CA ASP A 47 -11.22 15.60 -13.14
C ASP A 47 -10.65 14.36 -13.82
N ARG A 48 -10.68 13.22 -13.16
CA ARG A 48 -10.11 11.96 -13.66
C ARG A 48 -11.02 11.25 -14.64
N GLU A 49 -12.30 11.06 -14.28
CA GLU A 49 -13.23 10.19 -15.02
C GLU A 49 -14.03 10.91 -16.09
N ARG A 50 -14.09 12.26 -16.05
CA ARG A 50 -14.83 13.09 -17.01
C ARG A 50 -16.26 12.60 -17.26
N PRO A 51 -17.10 12.52 -16.22
CA PRO A 51 -18.48 12.08 -16.39
C PRO A 51 -19.24 13.01 -17.32
N THR A 52 -20.07 12.44 -18.20
CA THR A 52 -21.05 13.24 -18.97
C THR A 52 -22.29 13.54 -18.14
N HIS A 53 -22.59 12.66 -17.18
CA HIS A 53 -23.73 12.77 -16.27
C HIS A 53 -23.30 12.33 -14.87
N ILE A 54 -23.80 12.99 -13.85
CA ILE A 54 -23.45 12.72 -12.47
C ILE A 54 -24.60 13.01 -11.52
N ALA A 55 -24.75 12.25 -10.47
CA ALA A 55 -25.62 12.53 -9.33
C ALA A 55 -25.03 12.00 -8.04
N VAL A 56 -25.43 12.60 -6.91
CA VAL A 56 -25.09 12.12 -5.56
C VAL A 56 -26.40 11.72 -4.86
N SER A 57 -26.43 10.57 -4.20
CA SER A 57 -27.57 10.14 -3.40
C SER A 57 -27.21 10.11 -1.91
N PHE A 58 -28.12 10.64 -1.07
CA PHE A 58 -28.03 10.53 0.39
C PHE A 58 -29.25 9.81 0.93
N ASP A 59 -29.12 9.13 2.08
CA ASP A 59 -30.26 8.57 2.79
C ASP A 59 -31.14 9.70 3.33
N PRO A 60 -32.47 9.64 3.11
CA PRO A 60 -33.38 10.61 3.68
C PRO A 60 -33.49 10.45 5.22
N PRO A 61 -33.84 11.50 5.95
CA PRO A 61 -34.14 11.38 7.36
C PRO A 61 -35.43 10.55 7.58
N GLY A 62 -35.42 9.67 8.57
CA GLY A 62 -36.57 8.83 8.93
C GLY A 62 -36.36 7.36 8.63
N GLY A 63 -37.38 6.54 8.85
CA GLY A 63 -37.36 5.11 8.58
C GLY A 63 -37.58 4.79 7.09
N THR A 64 -37.19 3.59 6.67
CA THR A 64 -37.38 3.09 5.31
C THR A 64 -38.36 1.89 5.31
N PHE A 65 -38.76 1.44 4.12
CA PHE A 65 -39.62 0.26 3.99
C PHE A 65 -39.01 -0.99 4.68
N ARG A 66 -37.66 -1.05 4.82
CA ARG A 66 -37.01 -2.16 5.53
C ARG A 66 -37.33 -2.15 7.02
N ASN A 67 -37.45 -0.97 7.65
CA ASN A 67 -37.87 -0.85 9.04
C ASN A 67 -39.33 -1.25 9.24
N GLU A 68 -40.18 -1.01 8.22
CA GLU A 68 -41.58 -1.48 8.24
C GLU A 68 -41.69 -3.01 8.14
N LEU A 69 -40.82 -3.62 7.31
CA LEU A 69 -40.73 -5.07 7.14
C LEU A 69 -40.11 -5.78 8.35
N TYR A 70 -39.13 -5.17 8.96
CA TYR A 70 -38.37 -5.72 10.08
C TYR A 70 -37.91 -4.59 11.03
N PRO A 71 -38.66 -4.36 12.11
CA PRO A 71 -38.40 -3.25 13.04
C PRO A 71 -37.00 -3.27 13.66
N GLU A 72 -36.38 -4.45 13.73
CA GLU A 72 -35.00 -4.60 14.24
C GLU A 72 -33.92 -4.31 13.17
N TYR A 73 -34.30 -3.97 11.94
CA TYR A 73 -33.36 -3.62 10.88
C TYR A 73 -32.51 -2.43 11.30
N LYS A 74 -31.18 -2.58 11.26
CA LYS A 74 -30.18 -1.57 11.70
C LYS A 74 -30.29 -1.17 13.20
N ALA A 75 -31.11 -1.85 14.02
CA ALA A 75 -31.28 -1.51 15.44
C ALA A 75 -30.00 -1.67 16.28
N ASN A 76 -29.05 -2.47 15.80
CA ASN A 76 -27.72 -2.64 16.42
C ASN A 76 -26.71 -1.57 16.02
N ARG A 77 -27.04 -0.68 15.07
CA ARG A 77 -26.21 0.48 14.75
C ARG A 77 -26.31 1.50 15.89
N GLY A 78 -25.16 2.01 16.33
CA GLY A 78 -25.14 3.11 17.29
C GLY A 78 -25.70 4.40 16.66
N GLU A 79 -25.91 5.44 17.48
CA GLU A 79 -26.28 6.75 16.97
C GLU A 79 -25.28 7.25 15.94
N THR A 80 -25.78 7.84 14.86
CA THR A 80 -24.95 8.47 13.84
C THR A 80 -24.08 9.57 14.48
N PRO A 81 -22.76 9.58 14.27
CA PRO A 81 -21.88 10.60 14.85
C PRO A 81 -22.37 12.02 14.54
N ALA A 82 -22.37 12.90 15.51
CA ALA A 82 -22.86 14.27 15.36
C ALA A 82 -22.19 15.02 14.17
N LEU A 83 -20.86 14.82 13.97
CA LEU A 83 -20.13 15.39 12.84
C LEU A 83 -20.63 14.92 11.49
N VAL A 84 -21.13 13.68 11.39
CA VAL A 84 -21.71 13.15 10.15
C VAL A 84 -23.06 13.84 9.90
N VAL A 85 -23.91 13.95 10.92
CA VAL A 85 -25.20 14.63 10.82
C VAL A 85 -25.03 16.11 10.47
N GLU A 86 -24.10 16.80 11.15
CA GLU A 86 -23.80 18.23 10.91
C GLU A 86 -23.22 18.50 9.51
N ALA A 87 -22.56 17.50 8.89
CA ALA A 87 -21.98 17.66 7.56
C ALA A 87 -22.98 17.51 6.42
N LEU A 88 -24.11 16.81 6.61
CA LEU A 88 -25.03 16.46 5.50
C LEU A 88 -25.65 17.68 4.83
N GLU A 89 -26.18 18.63 5.61
CA GLU A 89 -26.78 19.84 5.04
C GLU A 89 -25.76 20.71 4.30
N PRO A 90 -24.58 21.05 4.87
CA PRO A 90 -23.54 21.75 4.15
C PRO A 90 -23.06 21.02 2.89
N LEU A 91 -22.93 19.69 2.92
CA LEU A 91 -22.54 18.91 1.75
C LEU A 91 -23.59 18.96 0.65
N THR A 92 -24.87 18.81 1.00
CA THR A 92 -25.97 18.92 0.04
C THR A 92 -25.94 20.27 -0.67
N ARG A 93 -25.65 21.35 0.05
CA ARG A 93 -25.51 22.71 -0.53
C ARG A 93 -24.27 22.83 -1.42
N ILE A 94 -23.12 22.27 -1.02
CA ILE A 94 -21.89 22.30 -1.82
C ILE A 94 -22.09 21.50 -3.12
N VAL A 95 -22.72 20.32 -3.04
CA VAL A 95 -23.03 19.47 -4.21
C VAL A 95 -23.98 20.19 -5.15
N GLY A 96 -25.06 20.80 -4.63
CA GLY A 96 -25.97 21.61 -5.45
C GLY A 96 -25.31 22.84 -6.06
N ALA A 97 -24.39 23.50 -5.35
CA ALA A 97 -23.63 24.64 -5.87
C ALA A 97 -22.58 24.24 -6.93
N LEU A 98 -22.25 22.95 -7.05
CA LEU A 98 -21.47 22.36 -8.15
C LEU A 98 -22.36 21.98 -9.36
N ASP A 99 -23.63 22.29 -9.31
CA ASP A 99 -24.67 21.92 -10.30
C ASP A 99 -24.81 20.39 -10.46
N ILE A 100 -24.59 19.66 -9.35
CA ILE A 100 -24.76 18.22 -9.31
C ILE A 100 -26.08 17.88 -8.60
N PRO A 101 -27.00 17.16 -9.25
CA PRO A 101 -28.27 16.75 -8.64
C PRO A 101 -28.07 15.85 -7.41
N VAL A 102 -28.84 16.16 -6.36
CA VAL A 102 -28.92 15.33 -5.16
C VAL A 102 -30.20 14.51 -5.22
N LEU A 103 -30.05 13.18 -5.29
CA LEU A 103 -31.16 12.24 -5.38
C LEU A 103 -31.50 11.73 -3.97
N MET A 104 -32.72 11.96 -3.53
CA MET A 104 -33.23 11.53 -2.22
C MET A 104 -34.72 11.21 -2.30
N LEU A 105 -35.14 10.06 -1.84
CA LEU A 105 -36.54 9.69 -1.85
C LEU A 105 -36.99 9.18 -0.47
N PRO A 106 -37.92 9.85 0.21
CA PRO A 106 -38.43 9.38 1.51
C PRO A 106 -38.94 7.93 1.47
N GLY A 107 -38.59 7.14 2.48
CA GLY A 107 -38.98 5.73 2.58
C GLY A 107 -38.07 4.74 1.88
N TYR A 108 -37.03 5.19 1.16
CA TYR A 108 -36.02 4.36 0.48
C TYR A 108 -34.61 4.80 0.86
N GLU A 109 -33.68 3.86 0.87
CA GLU A 109 -32.27 4.14 1.13
C GLU A 109 -31.54 4.63 -0.15
N ALA A 110 -30.37 5.25 -0.01
CA ALA A 110 -29.57 5.71 -1.12
C ALA A 110 -29.22 4.59 -2.12
N ASP A 111 -29.06 3.36 -1.62
CA ASP A 111 -28.78 2.19 -2.45
C ASP A 111 -29.96 1.84 -3.37
N ASP A 112 -31.20 1.94 -2.89
CA ASP A 112 -32.42 1.73 -3.70
C ASP A 112 -32.56 2.83 -4.79
N VAL A 113 -32.28 4.08 -4.42
CA VAL A 113 -32.30 5.22 -5.36
C VAL A 113 -31.24 5.03 -6.45
N ILE A 114 -30.00 4.71 -6.07
CA ILE A 114 -28.89 4.44 -7.01
C ILE A 114 -29.18 3.22 -7.86
N GLY A 115 -29.69 2.12 -7.26
CA GLY A 115 -30.02 0.88 -7.97
C GLY A 115 -31.09 1.09 -9.02
N SER A 116 -32.15 1.84 -8.69
CA SER A 116 -33.24 2.16 -9.64
C SER A 116 -32.76 3.09 -10.76
N ALA A 117 -31.98 4.14 -10.43
CA ALA A 117 -31.37 5.01 -11.42
C ALA A 117 -30.43 4.23 -12.35
N ALA A 118 -29.58 3.37 -11.79
CA ALA A 118 -28.61 2.58 -12.57
C ALA A 118 -29.33 1.68 -13.58
N LYS A 119 -30.36 0.94 -13.16
CA LYS A 119 -31.11 0.05 -14.06
C LYS A 119 -31.91 0.80 -15.12
N ARG A 120 -32.50 1.95 -14.76
CA ARG A 120 -33.22 2.77 -15.71
C ARG A 120 -32.30 3.34 -16.79
N PHE A 121 -31.18 3.98 -16.40
CA PHE A 121 -30.27 4.59 -17.35
C PHE A 121 -29.42 3.56 -18.12
N GLU A 122 -29.17 2.37 -17.58
CA GLU A 122 -28.66 1.24 -18.36
C GLU A 122 -29.58 0.93 -19.54
N ALA A 123 -30.91 0.87 -19.30
CA ALA A 123 -31.89 0.63 -20.36
C ALA A 123 -31.98 1.79 -21.38
N GLU A 124 -31.60 3.01 -20.98
CA GLU A 124 -31.49 4.20 -21.86
C GLU A 124 -30.14 4.27 -22.60
N GLY A 125 -29.25 3.25 -22.44
CA GLY A 125 -27.97 3.13 -23.16
C GLY A 125 -26.79 3.84 -22.51
N PHE A 126 -26.84 4.12 -21.21
CA PHE A 126 -25.73 4.67 -20.45
C PHE A 126 -24.80 3.56 -19.95
N GLU A 127 -23.52 3.87 -19.88
CA GLU A 127 -22.56 3.18 -19.04
C GLU A 127 -22.59 3.79 -17.65
N VAL A 128 -22.97 3.00 -16.65
CA VAL A 128 -23.27 3.50 -15.30
C VAL A 128 -22.16 3.07 -14.33
N PHE A 129 -21.62 4.01 -13.58
CA PHE A 129 -20.60 3.82 -12.57
C PHE A 129 -21.18 4.13 -11.18
N MET A 130 -21.39 3.12 -10.36
CA MET A 130 -21.87 3.26 -8.98
C MET A 130 -20.66 3.43 -8.05
N VAL A 131 -20.47 4.63 -7.52
CA VAL A 131 -19.32 4.97 -6.66
C VAL A 131 -19.67 4.72 -5.20
N THR A 132 -19.31 3.55 -4.70
CA THR A 132 -19.58 3.12 -3.32
C THR A 132 -18.60 2.06 -2.84
N PRO A 133 -18.13 2.08 -1.57
CA PRO A 133 -17.38 0.99 -0.97
C PRO A 133 -18.24 -0.21 -0.57
N ASP A 134 -19.58 -0.09 -0.60
CA ASP A 134 -20.48 -1.12 -0.11
C ASP A 134 -20.47 -2.35 -1.02
N LYS A 135 -20.37 -3.52 -0.38
CA LYS A 135 -20.31 -4.83 -1.05
C LYS A 135 -21.63 -5.24 -1.69
N ASP A 136 -22.74 -4.70 -1.20
CA ASP A 136 -24.09 -5.11 -1.56
C ASP A 136 -24.48 -4.65 -2.97
N TYR A 137 -23.86 -3.57 -3.46
CA TYR A 137 -24.02 -3.11 -4.83
C TYR A 137 -23.49 -4.11 -5.89
N GLY A 138 -22.71 -5.10 -5.50
CA GLY A 138 -22.29 -6.19 -6.39
C GLY A 138 -23.46 -6.90 -7.07
N GLN A 139 -24.67 -6.91 -6.43
CA GLN A 139 -25.88 -7.51 -7.00
C GLN A 139 -26.41 -6.79 -8.25
N LEU A 140 -26.05 -5.52 -8.41
CA LEU A 140 -26.54 -4.64 -9.50
C LEU A 140 -25.62 -4.65 -10.73
N VAL A 141 -24.41 -5.15 -10.58
CA VAL A 141 -23.37 -5.14 -11.62
C VAL A 141 -23.82 -5.91 -12.86
N SER A 142 -23.61 -5.32 -14.02
CA SER A 142 -23.95 -5.87 -15.33
C SER A 142 -22.87 -5.47 -16.35
N PRO A 143 -22.94 -5.87 -17.61
CA PRO A 143 -22.00 -5.40 -18.64
C PRO A 143 -21.91 -3.88 -18.79
N HIS A 144 -22.95 -3.15 -18.39
CA HIS A 144 -23.03 -1.69 -18.49
C HIS A 144 -23.18 -0.98 -17.15
N ILE A 145 -23.23 -1.70 -16.04
CA ILE A 145 -23.23 -1.14 -14.67
C ILE A 145 -22.02 -1.66 -13.93
N LEU A 146 -21.11 -0.77 -13.58
CA LEU A 146 -19.87 -1.06 -12.88
C LEU A 146 -19.89 -0.50 -11.45
N GLN A 147 -19.29 -1.21 -10.50
CA GLN A 147 -19.09 -0.68 -9.16
C GLN A 147 -17.68 -0.08 -9.06
N VAL A 148 -17.60 1.19 -8.66
CA VAL A 148 -16.34 1.89 -8.38
C VAL A 148 -16.14 1.98 -6.88
N LYS A 149 -15.16 1.28 -6.34
CA LYS A 149 -14.81 1.37 -4.92
C LYS A 149 -13.74 2.44 -4.70
N PRO A 150 -14.06 3.48 -3.91
CA PRO A 150 -13.08 4.50 -3.59
C PRO A 150 -11.84 3.92 -2.88
N GLY A 151 -10.65 4.17 -3.40
CA GLY A 151 -9.38 3.72 -2.81
C GLY A 151 -9.15 4.24 -1.38
N LYS A 152 -8.14 3.74 -0.68
CA LYS A 152 -7.65 4.35 0.58
C LYS A 152 -7.07 5.73 0.26
N ALA A 153 -6.96 6.61 1.26
CA ALA A 153 -6.51 8.00 1.07
C ALA A 153 -5.28 8.09 0.14
N GLY A 154 -5.46 8.70 -1.04
CA GLY A 154 -4.43 8.78 -2.09
C GLY A 154 -4.27 7.55 -3.00
N GLY A 155 -5.05 6.48 -2.79
CA GLY A 155 -5.03 5.27 -3.62
C GLY A 155 -6.07 5.31 -4.75
N GLU A 156 -5.81 4.52 -5.79
CA GLU A 156 -6.73 4.34 -6.92
C GLU A 156 -8.05 3.68 -6.51
N SER A 157 -9.11 4.00 -7.24
CA SER A 157 -10.41 3.35 -7.09
C SER A 157 -10.35 1.97 -7.77
N GLU A 158 -10.92 0.96 -7.12
CA GLU A 158 -11.10 -0.38 -7.70
C GLU A 158 -12.40 -0.40 -8.50
N ILE A 159 -12.35 -0.78 -9.77
CA ILE A 159 -13.54 -0.96 -10.62
C ILE A 159 -13.88 -2.45 -10.65
N LEU A 160 -15.13 -2.77 -10.32
CA LEU A 160 -15.64 -4.13 -10.30
C LEU A 160 -16.72 -4.30 -11.37
N GLY A 161 -16.44 -5.08 -12.39
CA GLY A 161 -17.39 -5.57 -13.38
C GLY A 161 -17.93 -6.97 -13.01
N VAL A 162 -18.61 -7.61 -13.96
CA VAL A 162 -19.22 -8.94 -13.77
C VAL A 162 -18.19 -9.99 -13.37
N ALA A 163 -17.03 -10.00 -14.04
CA ALA A 163 -15.98 -10.99 -13.78
C ALA A 163 -15.40 -10.85 -12.38
N GLU A 164 -15.07 -9.63 -11.95
CA GLU A 164 -14.49 -9.34 -10.65
C GLU A 164 -15.48 -9.64 -9.50
N VAL A 165 -16.77 -9.34 -9.68
CA VAL A 165 -17.81 -9.68 -8.69
C VAL A 165 -17.97 -11.19 -8.60
N CYS A 166 -18.07 -11.89 -9.73
CA CYS A 166 -18.19 -13.34 -9.75
C CYS A 166 -16.98 -14.03 -9.14
N ASP A 167 -15.77 -13.58 -9.45
CA ASP A 167 -14.55 -14.15 -8.87
C ASP A 167 -14.46 -13.86 -7.36
N LYS A 168 -14.76 -12.66 -6.93
CA LYS A 168 -14.71 -12.27 -5.52
C LYS A 168 -15.63 -13.10 -4.64
N TRP A 169 -16.85 -13.33 -5.09
CA TRP A 169 -17.86 -14.08 -4.35
C TRP A 169 -17.88 -15.58 -4.68
N LYS A 170 -17.13 -16.03 -5.71
CA LYS A 170 -17.11 -17.41 -6.24
C LYS A 170 -18.49 -17.88 -6.66
N ILE A 171 -19.19 -17.05 -7.43
CA ILE A 171 -20.56 -17.24 -7.94
C ILE A 171 -20.59 -17.20 -9.46
N ALA A 172 -21.67 -17.70 -10.07
CA ALA A 172 -21.83 -17.75 -11.52
C ALA A 172 -22.38 -16.44 -12.13
N SER A 173 -23.06 -15.63 -11.33
CA SER A 173 -23.60 -14.33 -11.78
C SER A 173 -23.72 -13.32 -10.63
N PRO A 174 -23.62 -12.00 -10.90
CA PRO A 174 -23.75 -10.96 -9.88
C PRO A 174 -25.07 -11.03 -9.09
N ALA A 175 -26.17 -11.44 -9.71
CA ALA A 175 -27.46 -11.61 -9.06
C ALA A 175 -27.44 -12.57 -7.86
N GLN A 176 -26.51 -13.54 -7.85
CA GLN A 176 -26.35 -14.46 -6.72
C GLN A 176 -25.72 -13.81 -5.48
N VAL A 177 -25.26 -12.57 -5.54
CA VAL A 177 -24.84 -11.79 -4.36
C VAL A 177 -26.00 -11.68 -3.38
N ILE A 178 -27.23 -11.52 -3.86
CA ILE A 178 -28.44 -11.50 -3.03
C ILE A 178 -28.56 -12.79 -2.22
N ASP A 179 -28.37 -13.94 -2.87
CA ASP A 179 -28.46 -15.25 -2.22
C ASP A 179 -27.33 -15.47 -1.20
N ILE A 180 -26.11 -15.02 -1.51
CA ILE A 180 -24.99 -15.05 -0.56
C ILE A 180 -25.31 -14.23 0.69
N LEU A 181 -25.80 -13.01 0.50
CA LEU A 181 -26.12 -12.11 1.62
C LEU A 181 -27.30 -12.64 2.43
N ALA A 182 -28.32 -13.21 1.80
CA ALA A 182 -29.43 -13.82 2.48
C ALA A 182 -29.00 -15.03 3.35
N ILE A 183 -28.12 -15.90 2.82
CA ILE A 183 -27.62 -17.07 3.56
C ILE A 183 -26.69 -16.63 4.70
N CYS A 184 -25.77 -15.71 4.44
CA CYS A 184 -24.80 -15.27 5.45
C CYS A 184 -25.40 -14.36 6.51
N GLY A 185 -26.47 -13.64 6.17
CA GLY A 185 -26.99 -12.52 6.93
C GLY A 185 -26.03 -11.31 6.86
N ASP A 186 -26.46 -10.19 7.40
CA ASP A 186 -25.62 -9.02 7.60
C ASP A 186 -25.70 -8.53 9.05
N ALA A 187 -24.59 -8.75 9.77
CA ALA A 187 -24.50 -8.34 11.17
C ALA A 187 -24.49 -6.82 11.35
N SER A 188 -24.05 -6.04 10.33
CA SER A 188 -24.05 -4.57 10.40
C SER A 188 -25.46 -4.00 10.27
N ASP A 189 -26.32 -4.67 9.52
CA ASP A 189 -27.72 -4.26 9.29
C ASP A 189 -28.73 -5.09 10.10
N ASN A 190 -28.22 -5.93 10.98
CA ASN A 190 -29.02 -6.84 11.79
C ASN A 190 -29.94 -7.76 10.98
N VAL A 191 -29.46 -8.19 9.80
CA VAL A 191 -30.20 -9.13 8.96
C VAL A 191 -29.85 -10.57 9.38
N PRO A 192 -30.82 -11.41 9.76
CA PRO A 192 -30.54 -12.79 10.16
C PRO A 192 -30.12 -13.62 8.96
N GLY A 193 -29.17 -14.55 9.17
CA GLY A 193 -28.68 -15.50 8.16
C GLY A 193 -28.85 -16.94 8.62
N VAL A 194 -28.32 -17.89 7.84
CA VAL A 194 -28.22 -19.30 8.21
C VAL A 194 -27.04 -19.49 9.16
N GLN A 195 -27.34 -19.80 10.43
CA GLN A 195 -26.33 -19.87 11.48
C GLN A 195 -25.21 -20.89 11.13
N GLY A 196 -23.94 -20.40 11.13
CA GLY A 196 -22.77 -21.22 10.87
C GLY A 196 -22.48 -21.47 9.39
N VAL A 197 -23.17 -20.78 8.48
CA VAL A 197 -22.87 -20.78 7.04
C VAL A 197 -22.28 -19.42 6.64
N GLY A 198 -20.99 -19.39 6.37
CA GLY A 198 -20.32 -18.19 5.89
C GLY A 198 -20.23 -18.11 4.35
N PRO A 199 -19.64 -17.04 3.79
CA PRO A 199 -19.62 -16.77 2.35
C PRO A 199 -19.07 -17.93 1.50
N VAL A 200 -18.01 -18.57 1.95
CA VAL A 200 -17.41 -19.72 1.23
C VAL A 200 -18.35 -20.93 1.19
N GLY A 201 -19.06 -21.18 2.31
CA GLY A 201 -20.05 -22.24 2.39
C GLY A 201 -21.27 -21.94 1.51
N ALA A 202 -21.77 -20.71 1.56
CA ALA A 202 -22.88 -20.23 0.74
C ALA A 202 -22.54 -20.33 -0.76
N ALA A 203 -21.36 -19.85 -1.18
CA ALA A 203 -20.91 -19.92 -2.58
C ALA A 203 -20.84 -21.36 -3.11
N LYS A 204 -20.34 -22.33 -2.31
CA LYS A 204 -20.32 -23.75 -2.69
C LYS A 204 -21.71 -24.32 -2.89
N LEU A 205 -22.65 -23.97 -2.02
CA LEU A 205 -24.04 -24.41 -2.13
C LEU A 205 -24.72 -23.78 -3.36
N LEU A 206 -24.53 -22.49 -3.58
CA LEU A 206 -25.08 -21.80 -4.75
C LEU A 206 -24.46 -22.30 -6.06
N GLY A 207 -23.20 -22.66 -6.07
CA GLY A 207 -22.55 -23.30 -7.23
C GLY A 207 -23.17 -24.65 -7.59
N LYS A 208 -23.77 -25.39 -6.62
CA LYS A 208 -24.45 -26.67 -6.85
C LYS A 208 -25.96 -26.51 -7.14
N TYR A 209 -26.62 -25.61 -6.42
CA TYR A 209 -28.09 -25.54 -6.40
C TYR A 209 -28.64 -24.25 -7.03
N GLY A 210 -27.80 -23.33 -7.42
CA GLY A 210 -28.13 -22.11 -8.18
C GLY A 210 -28.69 -20.94 -7.35
N SER A 211 -29.57 -21.18 -6.40
CA SER A 211 -30.20 -20.16 -5.56
C SER A 211 -30.57 -20.69 -4.17
N VAL A 212 -30.98 -19.79 -3.28
CA VAL A 212 -31.55 -20.17 -1.95
C VAL A 212 -32.71 -21.13 -2.12
N GLU A 213 -33.63 -20.85 -3.03
CA GLU A 213 -34.79 -21.71 -3.31
C GLU A 213 -34.34 -23.10 -3.81
N GLY A 214 -33.28 -23.14 -4.68
CA GLY A 214 -32.67 -24.39 -5.15
C GLY A 214 -32.07 -25.20 -4.02
N ILE A 215 -31.47 -24.56 -3.02
CA ILE A 215 -30.93 -25.26 -1.83
C ILE A 215 -32.07 -25.88 -1.02
N TYR A 216 -33.14 -25.13 -0.79
CA TYR A 216 -34.32 -25.65 -0.07
C TYR A 216 -35.04 -26.77 -0.81
N ALA A 217 -35.05 -26.74 -2.14
CA ALA A 217 -35.62 -27.83 -2.96
C ALA A 217 -34.83 -29.15 -2.88
N HIS A 218 -33.55 -29.08 -2.45
CA HIS A 218 -32.65 -30.23 -2.37
C HIS A 218 -32.05 -30.41 -0.96
N LEU A 219 -32.83 -30.08 0.09
CA LEU A 219 -32.39 -30.20 1.49
C LEU A 219 -31.92 -31.60 1.86
N ASP A 220 -32.52 -32.63 1.28
CA ASP A 220 -32.20 -34.04 1.50
C ASP A 220 -30.82 -34.44 0.97
N GLU A 221 -30.25 -33.67 0.04
CA GLU A 221 -28.89 -33.89 -0.49
C GLU A 221 -27.79 -33.22 0.38
N LEU A 222 -28.16 -32.40 1.34
CA LEU A 222 -27.24 -31.71 2.24
C LEU A 222 -26.80 -32.65 3.37
N THR A 223 -25.65 -32.31 3.99
CA THR A 223 -25.23 -33.02 5.21
C THR A 223 -26.25 -32.80 6.35
N ALA A 224 -26.37 -33.75 7.26
CA ALA A 224 -27.34 -33.65 8.39
C ALA A 224 -27.24 -32.32 9.16
N ARG A 225 -26.01 -31.84 9.37
CA ARG A 225 -25.77 -30.52 10.01
C ARG A 225 -26.32 -29.37 9.16
N GLN A 226 -26.07 -29.38 7.86
CA GLN A 226 -26.58 -28.34 6.96
C GLN A 226 -28.10 -28.36 6.87
N GLN A 227 -28.71 -29.57 6.82
CA GLN A 227 -30.17 -29.70 6.86
C GLN A 227 -30.76 -29.06 8.10
N GLU A 228 -30.16 -29.30 9.28
CA GLU A 228 -30.59 -28.68 10.53
C GLU A 228 -30.48 -27.16 10.48
N GLN A 229 -29.32 -26.64 10.00
CA GLN A 229 -29.07 -25.21 9.89
C GLN A 229 -30.07 -24.49 8.96
N PHE A 230 -30.33 -25.06 7.78
CA PHE A 230 -31.27 -24.48 6.81
C PHE A 230 -32.72 -24.61 7.28
N ARG A 231 -33.13 -25.72 7.91
CA ARG A 231 -34.48 -25.84 8.51
C ARG A 231 -34.70 -24.83 9.63
N ALA A 232 -33.69 -24.56 10.44
CA ALA A 232 -33.78 -23.55 11.50
C ALA A 232 -33.94 -22.12 10.92
N ALA A 233 -33.41 -21.85 9.72
CA ALA A 233 -33.49 -20.56 9.04
C ALA A 233 -34.74 -20.40 8.14
N GLU A 234 -35.53 -21.46 7.91
CA GLU A 234 -36.68 -21.49 6.99
C GLU A 234 -37.69 -20.38 7.29
N GLY A 235 -37.91 -20.08 8.58
CA GLY A 235 -38.87 -19.08 9.01
C GLY A 235 -38.49 -17.61 8.69
N HIS A 236 -37.22 -17.35 8.41
CA HIS A 236 -36.75 -15.96 8.20
C HIS A 236 -35.93 -15.74 6.90
N ILE A 237 -35.50 -16.79 6.21
CA ILE A 237 -34.64 -16.66 5.06
C ILE A 237 -35.25 -15.82 3.92
N ALA A 238 -36.56 -15.95 3.70
CA ALA A 238 -37.30 -15.15 2.72
C ALA A 238 -37.32 -13.65 3.10
N LEU A 239 -37.42 -13.35 4.39
CA LEU A 239 -37.31 -11.97 4.89
C LEU A 239 -35.92 -11.46 4.71
N SER A 240 -34.90 -12.23 5.08
CA SER A 240 -33.49 -11.88 4.91
C SER A 240 -33.18 -11.55 3.45
N LYS A 241 -33.66 -12.38 2.51
CA LYS A 241 -33.50 -12.13 1.08
C LYS A 241 -34.10 -10.80 0.64
N ARG A 242 -35.30 -10.47 1.15
CA ARG A 242 -35.97 -9.19 0.87
C ARG A 242 -35.25 -7.99 1.46
N LEU A 243 -34.66 -8.12 2.65
CA LEU A 243 -33.93 -7.03 3.32
C LEU A 243 -32.61 -6.68 2.62
N VAL A 244 -31.86 -7.70 2.11
CA VAL A 244 -30.60 -7.49 1.41
C VAL A 244 -30.76 -7.15 -0.08
N THR A 245 -31.98 -7.28 -0.63
CA THR A 245 -32.24 -6.94 -2.03
C THR A 245 -32.39 -5.43 -2.20
N ILE A 246 -31.56 -4.85 -3.03
CA ILE A 246 -31.66 -3.44 -3.44
C ILE A 246 -32.83 -3.34 -4.43
N LYS A 247 -33.74 -2.40 -4.17
CA LYS A 247 -34.84 -2.13 -5.10
C LYS A 247 -34.34 -1.39 -6.33
N THR A 248 -34.86 -1.80 -7.49
CA THR A 248 -34.49 -1.24 -8.80
C THR A 248 -35.66 -0.70 -9.59
N ASP A 249 -36.83 -0.61 -8.96
CA ASP A 249 -38.13 -0.28 -9.59
C ASP A 249 -38.85 0.88 -8.89
N ILE A 250 -38.14 1.66 -8.05
CA ILE A 250 -38.73 2.82 -7.37
C ILE A 250 -38.98 3.99 -8.36
N PRO A 251 -40.08 4.73 -8.23
CA PRO A 251 -40.38 5.85 -9.11
C PRO A 251 -39.41 7.01 -8.84
N LEU A 252 -38.55 7.29 -9.79
CA LEU A 252 -37.60 8.43 -9.75
C LEU A 252 -38.04 9.47 -10.78
N ASP A 253 -38.32 10.67 -10.32
CA ASP A 253 -38.64 11.81 -11.15
C ASP A 253 -37.37 12.58 -11.49
N VAL A 254 -36.49 11.94 -12.32
CA VAL A 254 -35.25 12.54 -12.81
C VAL A 254 -35.03 12.18 -14.27
N THR A 255 -34.65 13.13 -15.09
CA THR A 255 -34.36 12.92 -16.53
C THR A 255 -32.86 12.94 -16.80
N ALA A 256 -32.44 12.40 -17.94
CA ALA A 256 -31.03 12.42 -18.35
C ALA A 256 -30.49 13.85 -18.46
N GLU A 257 -31.30 14.80 -18.98
CA GLU A 257 -30.90 16.19 -19.10
C GLU A 257 -30.61 16.86 -17.75
N GLN A 258 -31.29 16.44 -16.69
CA GLN A 258 -31.03 16.96 -15.33
C GLN A 258 -29.76 16.44 -14.73
N LEU A 259 -29.20 15.34 -15.25
CA LEU A 259 -27.98 14.72 -14.78
C LEU A 259 -26.73 15.19 -15.56
N VAL A 260 -26.91 15.94 -16.64
CA VAL A 260 -25.79 16.49 -17.43
C VAL A 260 -24.90 17.32 -16.54
N PHE A 261 -23.61 17.02 -16.54
CA PHE A 261 -22.63 17.75 -15.75
C PHE A 261 -21.96 18.85 -16.57
N ASP A 262 -22.14 20.09 -16.13
CA ASP A 262 -21.46 21.28 -16.70
C ASP A 262 -20.82 22.05 -15.54
N THR A 263 -19.50 22.13 -15.52
CA THR A 263 -18.75 22.79 -14.45
C THR A 263 -18.75 24.28 -14.58
N ALA A 264 -19.71 24.97 -13.95
CA ALA A 264 -19.61 26.40 -13.72
C ALA A 264 -19.12 26.72 -12.33
N GLU A 265 -18.04 27.52 -12.21
CA GLU A 265 -17.64 28.15 -10.94
C GLU A 265 -18.77 29.13 -10.53
N THR A 266 -19.65 28.71 -9.61
CA THR A 266 -20.76 29.55 -9.16
C THR A 266 -20.34 30.50 -8.04
N PRO A 267 -20.90 31.71 -7.94
CA PRO A 267 -20.68 32.60 -6.79
C PRO A 267 -21.06 31.95 -5.45
N GLU A 268 -22.10 31.10 -5.44
CA GLU A 268 -22.56 30.39 -4.26
C GLU A 268 -21.53 29.36 -3.79
N LEU A 269 -20.96 28.58 -4.71
CA LEU A 269 -19.89 27.62 -4.39
C LEU A 269 -18.69 28.34 -3.76
N ASN A 270 -18.26 29.46 -4.35
CA ASN A 270 -17.17 30.25 -3.81
C ASN A 270 -17.46 30.78 -2.40
N ALA A 271 -18.70 31.25 -2.16
CA ALA A 271 -19.13 31.71 -0.84
C ALA A 271 -19.14 30.58 0.20
N LEU A 272 -19.58 29.37 -0.18
CA LEU A 272 -19.54 28.19 0.70
C LEU A 272 -18.09 27.77 1.02
N LEU A 273 -17.21 27.76 0.03
CA LEU A 273 -15.81 27.42 0.23
C LEU A 273 -15.08 28.45 1.12
N ASP A 274 -15.47 29.74 1.03
CA ASP A 274 -14.95 30.77 1.94
C ASP A 274 -15.54 30.66 3.33
N LEU A 275 -16.82 30.35 3.47
CA LEU A 275 -17.50 30.13 4.74
C LEU A 275 -16.83 29.03 5.57
N TYR A 276 -16.45 27.93 4.91
CA TYR A 276 -15.81 26.77 5.54
C TYR A 276 -14.28 26.81 5.48
N GLU A 277 -13.69 27.89 4.93
CA GLU A 277 -12.23 28.10 4.83
C GLU A 277 -11.50 26.99 4.06
N MET A 278 -12.00 26.63 2.87
CA MET A 278 -11.44 25.59 1.99
C MET A 278 -10.83 26.17 0.68
N PRO A 279 -9.86 27.10 0.73
CA PRO A 279 -9.36 27.81 -0.44
C PRO A 279 -8.60 26.91 -1.44
N SER A 280 -8.05 25.79 -0.98
CA SER A 280 -7.38 24.84 -1.84
C SER A 280 -8.30 24.18 -2.87
N LEU A 281 -9.57 24.00 -2.56
CA LEU A 281 -10.57 23.43 -3.46
C LEU A 281 -10.92 24.38 -4.62
N LYS A 282 -10.82 25.70 -4.43
CA LYS A 282 -11.03 26.68 -5.52
C LYS A 282 -10.05 26.49 -6.68
N ARG A 283 -8.81 26.06 -6.40
CA ARG A 283 -7.84 25.77 -7.46
C ARG A 283 -8.21 24.51 -8.24
N LEU A 284 -8.76 23.51 -7.55
CA LEU A 284 -9.19 22.26 -8.16
C LEU A 284 -10.41 22.49 -9.06
N ILE A 285 -11.37 23.30 -8.64
CA ILE A 285 -12.53 23.71 -9.43
C ILE A 285 -12.11 24.42 -10.72
N LYS A 286 -11.17 25.38 -10.63
CA LYS A 286 -10.64 26.07 -11.82
C LYS A 286 -9.98 25.12 -12.82
N LYS A 287 -9.29 24.10 -12.33
CA LYS A 287 -8.67 23.07 -13.17
C LYS A 287 -9.72 22.25 -13.92
N VAL A 288 -10.79 21.86 -13.26
CA VAL A 288 -11.91 21.11 -13.84
C VAL A 288 -12.62 21.98 -14.90
N ALA A 289 -12.96 23.23 -14.59
CA ALA A 289 -13.66 24.15 -15.50
C ALA A 289 -12.85 24.54 -16.76
N VAL A 290 -11.53 24.69 -16.67
CA VAL A 290 -10.66 25.02 -17.82
C VAL A 290 -10.59 23.86 -18.81
N ALA A 291 -10.61 22.63 -18.32
CA ALA A 291 -10.54 21.46 -19.16
C ALA A 291 -11.84 21.21 -19.96
N ASP A 292 -13.02 21.56 -19.42
CA ASP A 292 -14.30 21.45 -20.14
C ASP A 292 -14.43 22.50 -21.26
N ASN A 293 -13.96 23.71 -21.03
CA ASN A 293 -13.92 24.74 -22.07
C ASN A 293 -13.02 24.37 -23.27
N ALA A 294 -11.97 23.61 -23.04
CA ALA A 294 -11.10 23.08 -24.08
C ALA A 294 -11.76 21.94 -24.87
N ALA A 295 -12.56 21.09 -24.22
CA ALA A 295 -13.30 20.01 -24.87
C ALA A 295 -14.48 20.52 -25.71
N MET A 296 -15.22 21.52 -25.25
CA MET A 296 -16.32 22.15 -26.00
C MET A 296 -15.84 22.96 -27.23
N SER A 297 -14.64 23.57 -27.16
CA SER A 297 -14.07 24.28 -28.29
C SER A 297 -13.57 23.36 -29.42
N ALA A 298 -13.35 22.08 -29.12
CA ALA A 298 -12.96 21.06 -30.10
C ALA A 298 -14.15 20.41 -30.84
N ALA A 299 -15.37 20.53 -30.32
CA ALA A 299 -16.57 19.89 -30.86
C ALA A 299 -17.44 20.75 -31.77
N GLY A 300 -17.13 22.02 -31.99
CA GLY A 300 -17.94 22.92 -32.82
C GLY A 300 -17.10 23.81 -33.68
N THR A 301 -17.14 23.58 -34.96
CA THR A 301 -17.35 24.47 -36.10
C THR A 301 -16.45 24.19 -37.31
N ALA A 302 -17.09 23.92 -38.41
CA ALA A 302 -16.58 24.19 -39.76
C ALA A 302 -16.67 25.70 -40.09
N PRO A 303 -15.85 26.23 -41.01
CA PRO A 303 -15.42 27.61 -40.95
C PRO A 303 -16.32 28.59 -41.72
N GLU A 304 -16.57 29.77 -41.16
CA GLU A 304 -16.89 30.99 -41.93
C GLU A 304 -15.93 32.12 -41.61
N ASN A 305 -15.42 32.66 -42.66
CA ASN A 305 -14.47 33.71 -42.86
C ASN A 305 -14.97 35.07 -42.31
N ARG A 306 -14.17 35.84 -41.54
CA ARG A 306 -14.07 37.29 -41.56
C ARG A 306 -12.93 37.86 -40.70
N SER A 307 -12.08 38.54 -41.39
CA SER A 307 -11.11 39.66 -41.18
C SER A 307 -10.94 40.30 -39.79
N HIS A 308 -9.64 40.48 -39.47
CA HIS A 308 -8.97 41.30 -38.42
C HIS A 308 -9.53 42.73 -38.15
N PRO A 309 -9.15 43.35 -36.95
CA PRO A 309 -7.86 44.00 -36.87
C PRO A 309 -7.11 43.94 -35.51
N ARG A 310 -5.82 44.18 -35.64
CA ARG A 310 -4.79 44.36 -34.61
C ARG A 310 -5.06 45.50 -33.63
N LEU A 311 -4.60 45.35 -32.32
CA LEU A 311 -4.01 46.46 -31.57
C LEU A 311 -3.19 45.95 -30.34
N ARG A 312 -1.88 46.19 -30.47
CA ARG A 312 -0.90 46.86 -29.57
C ARG A 312 -0.62 46.29 -28.17
N LYS A 313 0.67 45.91 -28.03
CA LYS A 313 1.51 45.78 -26.84
C LYS A 313 1.42 46.98 -25.87
N ARG A 314 1.49 46.69 -24.58
CA ARG A 314 2.13 47.59 -23.59
C ARG A 314 2.99 46.76 -22.63
N GLU A 315 4.26 47.10 -22.56
CA GLU A 315 5.28 46.61 -21.64
C GLU A 315 5.24 47.31 -20.30
N GLY A 316 5.70 46.60 -19.24
CA GLY A 316 6.36 47.10 -18.06
C GLY A 316 5.70 46.77 -16.71
N PRO A 317 6.47 46.73 -15.62
CA PRO A 317 7.73 46.02 -15.37
C PRO A 317 7.59 44.96 -14.23
N ALA A 318 8.66 44.18 -14.05
CA ALA A 318 8.85 43.09 -13.11
C ALA A 318 8.66 43.48 -11.62
N ALA A 319 8.09 42.51 -10.86
CA ALA A 319 8.33 42.42 -9.43
C ALA A 319 8.61 40.96 -9.09
N GLU A 320 9.74 40.76 -8.41
CA GLU A 320 10.32 39.50 -8.00
C GLU A 320 9.53 38.81 -6.88
N GLY A 321 9.57 37.47 -6.90
CA GLY A 321 9.76 36.68 -5.71
C GLY A 321 8.55 36.07 -5.04
N SER A 322 8.31 34.79 -5.26
CA SER A 322 8.18 33.78 -4.19
C SER A 322 7.93 32.38 -4.80
N GLY A 323 8.80 31.46 -4.48
CA GLY A 323 8.74 30.03 -4.34
C GLY A 323 7.76 29.24 -5.22
N ARG A 324 8.19 28.91 -6.44
CA ARG A 324 7.64 27.77 -7.20
C ARG A 324 8.59 26.59 -6.99
N GLY A 325 8.06 25.46 -6.53
CA GLY A 325 8.74 24.19 -6.72
C GLY A 325 9.03 23.97 -8.21
N PRO A 326 10.05 23.17 -8.58
CA PRO A 326 10.55 23.10 -9.93
C PRO A 326 9.42 22.73 -10.89
N ALA A 327 9.15 23.63 -11.85
CA ALA A 327 8.33 23.32 -13.02
C ALA A 327 9.02 22.17 -13.78
N GLN A 328 8.29 21.15 -14.13
CA GLN A 328 8.77 20.13 -15.08
C GLN A 328 9.19 20.84 -16.36
N PRO A 329 10.43 20.63 -16.84
CA PRO A 329 10.80 21.11 -18.15
C PRO A 329 10.02 20.33 -19.22
N ASP A 330 9.46 21.04 -20.20
CA ASP A 330 9.08 20.47 -21.50
C ASP A 330 10.35 19.94 -22.17
N VAL A 331 10.72 18.69 -21.87
CA VAL A 331 11.98 18.09 -22.32
C VAL A 331 11.94 17.74 -23.81
N PHE A 332 10.75 17.62 -24.38
CA PHE A 332 10.57 17.41 -25.82
C PHE A 332 9.47 18.34 -26.33
N GLY A 333 9.84 19.49 -26.83
CA GLY A 333 8.95 20.41 -27.60
C GLY A 333 8.60 19.86 -28.98
N GLY A 334 8.08 18.65 -29.04
CA GLY A 334 7.59 17.98 -30.25
C GLY A 334 7.21 16.55 -29.86
N SER A 335 6.01 16.11 -30.18
CA SER A 335 5.54 14.74 -29.99
C SER A 335 6.54 13.80 -30.68
N CYS A 336 7.36 13.09 -29.90
CA CYS A 336 8.15 11.99 -30.44
C CYS A 336 7.17 10.84 -30.75
N PRO A 337 6.92 10.49 -32.02
CA PRO A 337 5.90 9.52 -32.37
C PRO A 337 6.28 8.15 -31.82
N LEU A 338 5.29 7.46 -31.24
CA LEU A 338 5.46 6.06 -30.83
C LEU A 338 5.70 5.18 -32.06
N PRO A 339 6.61 4.22 -32.01
CA PRO A 339 6.85 3.26 -33.08
C PRO A 339 5.75 2.19 -33.13
N LEU A 340 4.60 2.52 -33.68
CA LEU A 340 3.39 1.67 -33.69
C LEU A 340 3.31 0.74 -34.92
N GLN A 341 4.30 0.73 -35.82
CA GLN A 341 4.30 -0.19 -36.95
C GLN A 341 4.37 -1.63 -36.45
N ARG A 342 3.43 -2.47 -36.89
CA ARG A 342 3.51 -3.92 -36.61
C ARG A 342 4.56 -4.55 -37.51
N LEU A 343 5.53 -5.22 -36.91
CA LEU A 343 6.65 -5.86 -37.57
C LEU A 343 6.53 -7.38 -37.50
N ALA A 344 7.19 -8.08 -38.42
CA ALA A 344 7.49 -9.48 -38.22
C ALA A 344 8.66 -9.64 -37.26
N VAL A 345 8.73 -10.76 -36.52
CA VAL A 345 9.79 -11.05 -35.53
C VAL A 345 11.20 -10.82 -36.09
N LYS A 346 11.47 -11.29 -37.34
CA LYS A 346 12.77 -11.11 -38.01
C LYS A 346 13.16 -9.68 -38.39
N GLU A 347 12.20 -8.77 -38.31
CA GLU A 347 12.41 -7.36 -38.63
C GLU A 347 12.82 -6.53 -37.39
N ILE A 348 12.70 -7.10 -36.19
CA ILE A 348 13.20 -6.46 -34.96
C ILE A 348 14.72 -6.45 -34.99
N GLN A 349 15.29 -5.26 -35.00
CA GLN A 349 16.73 -5.01 -35.01
C GLN A 349 17.05 -3.76 -34.18
N GLY A 350 18.26 -3.69 -33.70
CA GLY A 350 18.76 -2.53 -32.95
C GLY A 350 19.58 -2.93 -31.74
N ASN A 351 20.26 -1.96 -31.17
CA ASN A 351 21.05 -2.11 -29.95
C ASN A 351 20.23 -1.88 -28.67
N LYS A 352 18.96 -1.50 -28.79
CA LYS A 352 17.99 -1.33 -27.72
C LYS A 352 16.62 -1.82 -28.19
N ILE A 353 15.97 -2.61 -27.34
CA ILE A 353 14.63 -3.11 -27.55
C ILE A 353 13.77 -2.93 -26.29
N ALA A 354 12.47 -2.70 -26.48
CA ALA A 354 11.50 -2.86 -25.40
C ALA A 354 11.02 -4.30 -25.32
N VAL A 355 10.83 -4.82 -24.11
CA VAL A 355 10.36 -6.19 -23.85
C VAL A 355 9.15 -6.14 -22.95
N ASN A 356 8.08 -6.86 -23.33
CA ASN A 356 6.82 -6.92 -22.59
C ASN A 356 6.24 -8.34 -22.71
N LEU A 357 6.45 -9.16 -21.69
CA LEU A 357 5.95 -10.54 -21.60
C LEU A 357 4.57 -10.55 -20.95
N GLN A 358 3.59 -11.11 -21.66
CA GLN A 358 2.21 -11.20 -21.19
C GLN A 358 1.71 -12.65 -21.35
N GLY A 359 1.77 -13.41 -20.26
CA GLY A 359 1.44 -14.83 -20.26
C GLY A 359 2.37 -15.62 -21.20
N GLU A 360 1.79 -16.20 -22.25
CA GLU A 360 2.52 -17.00 -23.24
C GLU A 360 3.09 -16.16 -24.41
N LYS A 361 2.71 -14.89 -24.55
CA LYS A 361 3.08 -14.03 -25.64
C LYS A 361 4.15 -13.02 -25.24
N MET A 362 5.08 -12.79 -26.12
CA MET A 362 6.12 -11.77 -26.01
C MET A 362 5.90 -10.68 -27.04
N TYR A 363 5.92 -9.42 -26.59
CA TYR A 363 5.92 -8.24 -27.42
C TYR A 363 7.29 -7.60 -27.35
N VAL A 364 7.92 -7.38 -28.51
CA VAL A 364 9.25 -6.77 -28.59
C VAL A 364 9.19 -5.56 -29.50
N GLY A 365 9.58 -4.40 -28.98
CA GLY A 365 9.59 -3.13 -29.69
C GLY A 365 11.00 -2.65 -30.03
N CYS A 366 11.17 -2.02 -31.18
CA CYS A 366 12.37 -1.26 -31.57
C CYS A 366 11.96 0.07 -32.23
N GLU A 367 12.90 0.88 -32.66
CA GLU A 367 12.62 2.17 -33.31
C GLU A 367 11.72 2.04 -34.55
N ALA A 368 11.76 0.91 -35.25
CA ALA A 368 10.98 0.69 -36.46
C ALA A 368 9.53 0.26 -36.19
N GLY A 369 9.25 -0.34 -35.00
CA GLY A 369 7.92 -0.83 -34.66
C GLY A 369 7.97 -1.93 -33.61
N VAL A 370 6.86 -2.66 -33.47
CA VAL A 370 6.66 -3.72 -32.48
C VAL A 370 6.26 -5.03 -33.15
N ALA A 371 6.86 -6.14 -32.72
CA ALA A 371 6.47 -7.50 -33.12
C ALA A 371 5.88 -8.27 -31.95
N GLU A 372 4.95 -9.18 -32.26
CA GLU A 372 4.35 -10.16 -31.35
C GLU A 372 4.82 -11.57 -31.76
N GLY A 373 5.17 -12.40 -30.78
CA GLY A 373 5.59 -13.79 -31.02
C GLY A 373 5.64 -14.60 -29.73
N ALA A 374 6.14 -15.82 -29.80
CA ALA A 374 6.51 -16.60 -28.63
C ALA A 374 7.86 -16.09 -28.08
N PRO A 375 8.14 -16.19 -26.78
CA PRO A 375 9.44 -15.80 -26.23
C PRO A 375 10.64 -16.46 -26.94
N GLU A 376 10.49 -17.69 -27.36
CA GLU A 376 11.48 -18.48 -28.08
C GLU A 376 11.88 -17.87 -29.43
N ASP A 377 10.95 -17.18 -30.09
CA ASP A 377 11.19 -16.52 -31.37
C ASP A 377 12.18 -15.35 -31.25
N PHE A 378 12.26 -14.76 -30.06
CA PHE A 378 13.14 -13.63 -29.75
C PHE A 378 14.39 -14.03 -28.97
N ARG A 379 14.63 -15.34 -28.74
CA ARG A 379 15.74 -15.86 -27.91
C ARG A 379 17.07 -15.19 -28.23
N ALA A 380 17.43 -15.11 -29.49
CA ALA A 380 18.71 -14.56 -29.92
C ALA A 380 18.91 -13.10 -29.47
N LEU A 381 17.84 -12.28 -29.50
CA LEU A 381 17.87 -10.88 -29.05
C LEU A 381 17.86 -10.78 -27.52
N LEU A 382 17.11 -11.64 -26.85
CA LEU A 382 16.99 -11.65 -25.40
C LEU A 382 18.31 -12.07 -24.74
N GLU A 383 19.01 -13.05 -25.33
CA GLU A 383 20.28 -13.59 -24.82
C GLU A 383 21.51 -12.80 -25.29
N ASP A 384 21.36 -11.85 -26.22
CA ASP A 384 22.47 -11.00 -26.67
C ASP A 384 22.80 -9.92 -25.64
N ALA A 385 23.96 -10.04 -25.00
CA ALA A 385 24.43 -9.10 -23.98
C ALA A 385 24.75 -7.69 -24.54
N SER A 386 24.90 -7.53 -25.86
CA SER A 386 25.14 -6.23 -26.48
C SER A 386 23.87 -5.40 -26.71
N VAL A 387 22.70 -6.03 -26.61
CA VAL A 387 21.39 -5.41 -26.78
C VAL A 387 20.84 -4.94 -25.43
N VAL A 388 20.43 -3.69 -25.31
CA VAL A 388 19.76 -3.14 -24.14
C VAL A 388 18.30 -3.54 -24.13
N LYS A 389 17.78 -3.97 -22.97
CA LYS A 389 16.36 -4.37 -22.79
C LYS A 389 15.67 -3.37 -21.88
N ALA A 390 14.77 -2.57 -22.45
CA ALA A 390 13.86 -1.71 -21.71
C ALA A 390 12.57 -2.50 -21.37
N GLY A 391 12.05 -2.34 -20.15
CA GLY A 391 10.86 -3.05 -19.72
C GLY A 391 10.27 -2.46 -18.44
N ILE A 392 9.20 -3.07 -17.97
CA ILE A 392 8.62 -2.82 -16.66
C ILE A 392 8.57 -4.15 -15.90
N ASP A 393 8.88 -4.12 -14.59
CA ASP A 393 9.05 -5.33 -13.77
C ASP A 393 9.89 -6.41 -14.49
N LEU A 394 11.08 -5.99 -14.94
CA LEU A 394 12.00 -6.88 -15.66
C LEU A 394 12.43 -8.08 -14.81
N LYS A 395 12.39 -7.98 -13.50
CA LYS A 395 12.62 -9.10 -12.59
C LYS A 395 11.59 -10.22 -12.78
N ALA A 396 10.30 -9.89 -12.83
CA ALA A 396 9.25 -10.89 -13.09
C ALA A 396 9.38 -11.49 -14.48
N GLN A 397 9.67 -10.69 -15.50
CA GLN A 397 9.91 -11.17 -16.87
C GLN A 397 11.15 -12.09 -16.94
N MET A 398 12.24 -11.73 -16.26
CA MET A 398 13.46 -12.55 -16.18
C MET A 398 13.17 -13.93 -15.56
N LYS A 399 12.36 -14.00 -14.50
CA LYS A 399 11.97 -15.28 -13.89
C LYS A 399 11.17 -16.15 -14.85
N ALA A 400 10.14 -15.57 -15.47
CA ALA A 400 9.27 -16.28 -16.40
C ALA A 400 10.02 -16.77 -17.65
N LEU A 401 10.99 -15.98 -18.17
CA LEU A 401 11.85 -16.40 -19.27
C LEU A 401 12.83 -17.52 -18.86
N ALA A 402 13.37 -17.43 -17.65
CA ALA A 402 14.27 -18.46 -17.12
C ALA A 402 13.57 -19.81 -16.92
N ASP A 403 12.27 -19.84 -16.62
CA ASP A 403 11.47 -21.05 -16.54
C ASP A 403 11.29 -21.73 -17.92
N ARG A 404 11.44 -20.95 -19.01
CA ARG A 404 11.48 -21.42 -20.41
C ARG A 404 12.90 -21.68 -20.93
N GLY A 405 13.91 -21.58 -20.06
CA GLY A 405 15.32 -21.74 -20.43
C GLY A 405 15.86 -20.61 -21.30
N ILE A 406 15.29 -19.40 -21.20
CA ILE A 406 15.75 -18.20 -21.90
C ILE A 406 16.40 -17.27 -20.89
N VAL A 407 17.61 -16.79 -21.19
CA VAL A 407 18.38 -15.85 -20.35
C VAL A 407 18.17 -14.43 -20.85
N LEU A 408 17.60 -13.58 -20.01
CA LEU A 408 17.56 -12.15 -20.31
C LEU A 408 18.94 -11.53 -19.99
N ALA A 409 19.75 -11.28 -21.01
CA ALA A 409 21.13 -10.82 -20.87
C ALA A 409 21.31 -9.36 -21.32
N GLY A 410 22.44 -8.76 -20.93
CA GLY A 410 22.80 -7.39 -21.23
C GLY A 410 22.23 -6.37 -20.25
N ARG A 411 22.37 -5.08 -20.57
CA ARG A 411 21.87 -3.98 -19.76
C ARG A 411 20.35 -3.99 -19.70
N LEU A 412 19.82 -3.85 -18.50
CA LEU A 412 18.38 -3.77 -18.23
C LEU A 412 17.98 -2.33 -17.93
N GLU A 413 16.92 -1.85 -18.55
CA GLU A 413 16.35 -0.53 -18.31
C GLU A 413 14.91 -0.70 -17.81
N ASP A 414 14.77 -0.92 -16.50
CA ASP A 414 13.48 -1.08 -15.84
C ASP A 414 12.89 0.31 -15.54
N ILE A 415 11.82 0.68 -16.28
CA ILE A 415 11.21 2.00 -16.16
C ILE A 415 10.55 2.24 -14.79
N GLU A 416 10.12 1.18 -14.09
CA GLU A 416 9.59 1.29 -12.74
C GLU A 416 10.69 1.71 -11.76
N LEU A 417 11.85 1.02 -11.80
CA LEU A 417 13.00 1.34 -10.94
C LEU A 417 13.60 2.71 -11.27
N MET A 418 13.70 3.06 -12.55
CA MET A 418 14.21 4.36 -12.98
C MET A 418 13.33 5.49 -12.45
N HIS A 419 12.00 5.39 -12.61
CA HIS A 419 11.08 6.38 -12.10
C HIS A 419 10.99 6.39 -10.56
N TYR A 420 11.14 5.23 -9.91
CA TYR A 420 11.22 5.15 -8.46
C TYR A 420 12.41 5.95 -7.89
N LEU A 421 13.57 5.91 -8.53
CA LEU A 421 14.72 6.72 -8.11
C LEU A 421 14.46 8.22 -8.23
N LEU A 422 13.72 8.66 -9.25
CA LEU A 422 13.34 10.06 -9.46
C LEU A 422 12.26 10.55 -8.51
N GLY A 423 11.40 9.65 -8.01
CA GLY A 423 10.30 10.02 -7.13
C GLY A 423 9.67 8.85 -6.38
N PRO A 424 10.28 8.36 -5.29
CA PRO A 424 9.88 7.12 -4.61
C PRO A 424 8.48 7.12 -4.00
N GLU A 425 7.83 8.27 -3.88
CA GLU A 425 6.47 8.40 -3.34
C GLU A 425 5.41 8.56 -4.45
N ARG A 426 5.81 8.48 -5.73
CA ARG A 426 4.90 8.59 -6.88
C ARG A 426 4.41 7.21 -7.32
N SER A 427 3.39 7.17 -8.17
CA SER A 427 2.97 5.93 -8.84
C SER A 427 3.93 5.61 -10.00
N HIS A 428 4.39 4.36 -10.08
CA HIS A 428 5.32 3.88 -11.10
C HIS A 428 4.63 3.01 -12.15
N LYS A 429 3.29 2.99 -12.17
CA LYS A 429 2.52 2.19 -13.12
C LYS A 429 2.65 2.72 -14.53
N LEU A 430 2.68 1.79 -15.49
CA LEU A 430 2.90 2.10 -16.90
C LEU A 430 1.89 3.10 -17.47
N ASP A 431 0.61 2.98 -17.13
CA ASP A 431 -0.45 3.90 -17.56
C ASP A 431 -0.22 5.33 -17.06
N VAL A 432 0.20 5.46 -15.78
CA VAL A 432 0.52 6.76 -15.17
C VAL A 432 1.77 7.36 -15.80
N LEU A 433 2.80 6.56 -16.04
CA LEU A 433 4.04 7.02 -16.69
C LEU A 433 3.79 7.45 -18.12
N SER A 434 3.04 6.65 -18.90
CA SER A 434 2.70 6.96 -20.29
C SER A 434 1.93 8.27 -20.41
N ARG A 435 0.93 8.47 -19.57
CA ARG A 435 0.16 9.72 -19.50
C ARG A 435 1.03 10.92 -19.10
N THR A 436 1.89 10.72 -18.08
CA THR A 436 2.68 11.82 -17.50
C THR A 436 3.82 12.28 -18.43
N TYR A 437 4.54 11.34 -19.05
CA TYR A 437 5.74 11.63 -19.83
C TYR A 437 5.49 11.73 -21.33
N LEU A 438 4.53 10.94 -21.86
CA LEU A 438 4.25 10.85 -23.30
C LEU A 438 2.91 11.49 -23.70
N GLY A 439 2.04 11.81 -22.74
CA GLY A 439 0.68 12.28 -23.04
C GLY A 439 -0.22 11.22 -23.70
N VAL A 440 0.13 9.93 -23.56
CA VAL A 440 -0.56 8.80 -24.21
C VAL A 440 -1.34 8.02 -23.16
N GLU A 441 -2.62 7.77 -23.44
CA GLU A 441 -3.46 6.86 -22.65
C GLU A 441 -3.39 5.46 -23.25
N LEU A 442 -3.03 4.48 -22.41
CA LEU A 442 -2.86 3.09 -22.86
C LEU A 442 -4.17 2.32 -22.93
N ASP A 443 -5.21 2.78 -22.23
CA ASP A 443 -6.54 2.16 -22.19
C ASP A 443 -7.50 2.70 -23.29
N ALA A 444 -6.98 3.37 -24.29
CA ALA A 444 -7.80 3.88 -25.37
C ALA A 444 -8.40 2.72 -26.18
N ALA A 445 -9.72 2.55 -26.09
CA ALA A 445 -10.46 1.65 -26.96
C ALA A 445 -10.09 1.91 -28.42
N ALA A 446 -9.82 0.85 -29.20
CA ALA A 446 -9.51 0.94 -30.61
C ALA A 446 -10.53 1.82 -31.34
N PRO A 447 -10.11 2.67 -32.30
CA PRO A 447 -11.02 3.53 -33.04
C PRO A 447 -12.07 2.64 -33.75
N GLN A 448 -13.34 2.96 -33.53
CA GLN A 448 -14.45 2.31 -34.21
C GLN A 448 -14.24 2.42 -35.72
N GLN A 449 -13.85 1.33 -36.37
CA GLN A 449 -13.98 1.21 -37.80
C GLN A 449 -15.47 1.11 -38.11
N THR A 450 -15.98 2.08 -38.81
CA THR A 450 -17.31 2.05 -39.48
C THR A 450 -17.28 0.96 -40.55
N GLY A 451 -17.54 -0.27 -40.14
CA GLY A 451 -17.64 -1.45 -40.99
C GLY A 451 -19.02 -2.10 -40.87
N SER A 452 -19.46 -2.72 -41.91
CA SER A 452 -20.76 -3.32 -42.20
C SER A 452 -21.26 -4.31 -41.14
N LEU A 453 -22.57 -4.45 -41.01
CA LEU A 453 -23.39 -5.20 -40.07
C LEU A 453 -23.20 -6.72 -40.04
N PHE A 454 -22.18 -7.29 -40.73
CA PHE A 454 -21.95 -8.74 -40.86
C PHE A 454 -20.51 -9.21 -40.63
N ASP A 455 -19.63 -8.36 -40.05
CA ASP A 455 -18.30 -8.81 -39.66
C ASP A 455 -18.33 -9.39 -38.22
N GLU A 456 -17.68 -10.52 -38.07
CA GLU A 456 -17.57 -11.24 -36.79
C GLU A 456 -17.02 -10.31 -35.70
N VAL A 457 -17.62 -10.38 -34.50
CA VAL A 457 -17.20 -9.63 -33.32
C VAL A 457 -15.76 -10.00 -33.00
N PRO A 458 -14.81 -9.05 -32.94
CA PRO A 458 -13.46 -9.37 -32.52
C PRO A 458 -13.48 -9.77 -31.04
N GLU A 459 -12.81 -10.87 -30.70
CA GLU A 459 -12.53 -11.32 -29.35
C GLU A 459 -11.86 -10.19 -28.54
N GLU A 460 -12.34 -10.04 -27.30
CA GLU A 460 -11.81 -9.28 -26.16
C GLU A 460 -10.79 -8.16 -26.44
N THR A 461 -11.23 -6.92 -26.33
CA THR A 461 -10.35 -5.74 -26.28
C THR A 461 -9.69 -5.63 -24.91
N GLY A 462 -8.63 -6.41 -24.69
CA GLY A 462 -7.64 -6.17 -23.65
C GLY A 462 -6.78 -4.94 -23.99
N PRO A 463 -5.93 -4.46 -23.05
CA PRO A 463 -5.03 -3.34 -23.31
C PRO A 463 -4.17 -3.58 -24.55
N ASP A 464 -3.96 -2.52 -25.35
CA ASP A 464 -3.15 -2.61 -26.57
C ASP A 464 -1.67 -2.85 -26.22
N ARG A 465 -1.25 -4.11 -26.23
CA ARG A 465 0.11 -4.53 -25.86
C ARG A 465 1.19 -4.02 -26.82
N LEU A 466 0.83 -3.71 -28.07
CA LEU A 466 1.74 -3.06 -29.02
C LEU A 466 1.99 -1.62 -28.59
N LEU A 467 0.92 -0.89 -28.23
CA LEU A 467 1.00 0.47 -27.72
C LEU A 467 1.80 0.54 -26.40
N GLU A 468 1.53 -0.37 -25.47
CA GLU A 468 2.30 -0.47 -24.21
C GLU A 468 3.79 -0.68 -24.48
N THR A 469 4.14 -1.61 -25.39
CA THR A 469 5.54 -1.93 -25.69
C THR A 469 6.25 -0.77 -26.37
N ALA A 470 5.57 -0.07 -27.27
CA ALA A 470 6.09 1.15 -27.89
C ALA A 470 6.28 2.27 -26.84
N ALA A 471 5.35 2.42 -25.90
CA ALA A 471 5.44 3.38 -24.81
C ALA A 471 6.63 3.07 -23.87
N ILE A 472 6.86 1.80 -23.52
CA ILE A 472 8.01 1.38 -22.70
C ILE A 472 9.33 1.85 -23.31
N LEU A 473 9.50 1.69 -24.63
CA LEU A 473 10.73 2.12 -25.31
C LEU A 473 10.97 3.63 -25.13
N ARG A 474 9.94 4.43 -25.37
CA ARG A 474 10.03 5.90 -25.24
C ARG A 474 10.15 6.37 -23.79
N LEU A 475 9.45 5.74 -22.87
CA LEU A 475 9.56 6.02 -21.43
C LEU A 475 10.99 5.78 -20.93
N SER A 476 11.62 4.70 -21.40
CA SER A 476 13.01 4.43 -21.03
C SER A 476 13.94 5.57 -21.47
N ASP A 477 13.79 6.12 -22.67
CA ASP A 477 14.58 7.25 -23.16
C ASP A 477 14.33 8.53 -22.34
N CYS A 478 13.04 8.83 -22.06
CA CYS A 478 12.66 9.99 -21.23
C CYS A 478 13.26 9.91 -19.82
N LEU A 479 13.12 8.77 -19.16
CA LEU A 479 13.59 8.57 -17.80
C LEU A 479 15.13 8.57 -17.70
N LEU A 480 15.83 7.98 -18.67
CA LEU A 480 17.30 8.09 -18.76
C LEU A 480 17.76 9.54 -18.87
N HIS A 481 17.06 10.34 -19.68
CA HIS A 481 17.38 11.75 -19.81
C HIS A 481 17.16 12.52 -18.49
N GLU A 482 16.05 12.29 -17.81
CA GLU A 482 15.76 12.93 -16.51
C GLU A 482 16.75 12.47 -15.42
N MET A 483 17.13 11.19 -15.41
CA MET A 483 18.16 10.67 -14.51
C MET A 483 19.52 11.28 -14.79
N ALA A 484 19.90 11.45 -16.05
CA ALA A 484 21.17 12.08 -16.43
C ALA A 484 21.24 13.57 -16.04
N ALA A 485 20.10 14.26 -16.03
CA ALA A 485 19.98 15.64 -15.54
C ALA A 485 20.03 15.74 -14.00
N THR A 486 19.90 14.62 -13.28
CA THR A 486 19.89 14.58 -11.81
C THR A 486 21.19 13.94 -11.32
N GLU A 487 22.03 14.73 -10.65
CA GLU A 487 23.34 14.28 -10.18
C GLU A 487 23.24 12.97 -9.36
N GLY A 488 24.08 12.00 -9.69
CA GLY A 488 24.20 10.71 -9.01
C GLY A 488 23.14 9.65 -9.36
N MET A 489 22.02 10.00 -9.99
CA MET A 489 20.92 9.06 -10.23
C MET A 489 21.27 7.95 -11.23
N THR A 490 21.92 8.27 -12.33
CA THR A 490 22.37 7.26 -13.30
C THR A 490 23.35 6.27 -12.66
N ARG A 491 24.29 6.78 -11.88
CA ARG A 491 25.26 5.95 -11.17
C ARG A 491 24.57 5.03 -10.15
N LEU A 492 23.61 5.55 -9.39
CA LEU A 492 22.82 4.78 -8.42
C LEU A 492 22.05 3.65 -9.10
N TYR A 493 21.46 3.92 -10.27
CA TYR A 493 20.78 2.90 -11.05
C TYR A 493 21.77 1.83 -11.54
N ASP A 494 22.85 2.26 -12.22
CA ASP A 494 23.81 1.36 -12.89
C ASP A 494 24.62 0.51 -11.90
N GLU A 495 24.96 1.05 -10.73
CA GLU A 495 25.80 0.35 -9.75
C GLU A 495 25.00 -0.44 -8.71
N ILE A 496 23.76 -0.04 -8.43
CA ILE A 496 22.98 -0.63 -7.31
C ILE A 496 21.67 -1.29 -7.79
N GLU A 497 20.76 -0.56 -8.45
CA GLU A 497 19.41 -1.09 -8.68
C GLU A 497 19.35 -2.07 -9.86
N GLU A 498 20.00 -1.76 -10.97
CA GLU A 498 20.01 -2.62 -12.16
C GLU A 498 20.67 -3.97 -11.89
N PRO A 499 21.88 -4.06 -11.34
CA PRO A 499 22.51 -5.35 -11.07
C PRO A 499 21.72 -6.23 -10.10
N LEU A 500 21.00 -5.59 -9.18
CA LEU A 500 20.21 -6.27 -8.17
C LEU A 500 18.99 -7.00 -8.75
N ILE A 501 18.46 -6.57 -9.91
CA ILE A 501 17.32 -7.24 -10.59
C ILE A 501 17.62 -8.74 -10.76
N GLY A 502 18.79 -9.06 -11.30
CA GLY A 502 19.22 -10.44 -11.53
C GLY A 502 19.45 -11.24 -10.25
N VAL A 503 19.99 -10.59 -9.21
CA VAL A 503 20.20 -11.21 -7.90
C VAL A 503 18.86 -11.61 -7.29
N LEU A 504 17.92 -10.69 -7.21
CA LEU A 504 16.59 -10.95 -6.65
C LEU A 504 15.80 -11.97 -7.45
N ALA A 505 15.89 -11.95 -8.78
CA ALA A 505 15.27 -12.96 -9.63
C ALA A 505 15.77 -14.38 -9.28
N ARG A 506 17.08 -14.55 -9.06
CA ARG A 506 17.67 -15.83 -8.63
C ARG A 506 17.22 -16.23 -7.23
N MET A 507 17.24 -15.31 -6.26
CA MET A 507 16.80 -15.57 -4.89
C MET A 507 15.34 -16.00 -4.84
N GLU A 508 14.47 -15.28 -5.54
CA GLU A 508 13.04 -15.59 -5.62
C GLU A 508 12.78 -16.94 -6.29
N ARG A 509 13.53 -17.31 -7.34
CA ARG A 509 13.43 -18.64 -7.98
C ARG A 509 13.99 -19.76 -7.11
N THR A 510 15.03 -19.50 -6.34
CA THR A 510 15.57 -20.46 -5.38
C THR A 510 14.58 -20.72 -4.25
N GLY A 511 13.98 -19.67 -3.68
CA GLY A 511 13.10 -19.76 -2.55
C GLY A 511 13.80 -20.28 -1.28
N VAL A 512 13.07 -20.51 -0.21
CA VAL A 512 13.57 -21.03 1.06
C VAL A 512 12.75 -22.23 1.52
N LYS A 513 13.42 -23.24 2.08
CA LYS A 513 12.75 -24.44 2.60
C LYS A 513 12.20 -24.20 3.98
N VAL A 514 10.93 -24.58 4.19
CA VAL A 514 10.25 -24.48 5.48
C VAL A 514 9.76 -25.87 5.92
N ASP A 515 10.14 -26.27 7.13
CA ASP A 515 9.65 -27.51 7.76
C ASP A 515 8.26 -27.28 8.37
N LEU A 516 7.23 -27.72 7.64
CA LEU A 516 5.85 -27.65 8.12
C LEU A 516 5.56 -28.54 9.32
N GLY A 517 6.33 -29.62 9.54
CA GLY A 517 6.19 -30.48 10.69
C GLY A 517 6.48 -29.69 11.97
N SER A 518 7.66 -29.07 12.02
CA SER A 518 8.07 -28.20 13.12
C SER A 518 7.10 -27.04 13.36
N LEU A 519 6.58 -26.42 12.29
CA LEU A 519 5.58 -25.34 12.43
C LEU A 519 4.25 -25.84 13.00
N ARG A 520 3.79 -27.05 12.65
CA ARG A 520 2.54 -27.63 13.19
C ARG A 520 2.69 -27.93 14.67
N ASP A 521 3.79 -28.57 15.08
CA ASP A 521 4.06 -28.88 16.49
C ASP A 521 4.12 -27.59 17.33
N PHE A 522 4.76 -26.56 16.78
CA PHE A 522 4.81 -25.25 17.41
C PHE A 522 3.44 -24.59 17.48
N ALA A 523 2.63 -24.63 16.40
CA ALA A 523 1.26 -24.11 16.38
C ALA A 523 0.40 -24.73 17.48
N ASP A 524 0.51 -26.05 17.70
CA ASP A 524 -0.26 -26.75 18.74
C ASP A 524 0.19 -26.33 20.15
N GLY A 525 1.47 -26.05 20.33
CA GLY A 525 2.01 -25.43 21.55
C GLY A 525 1.43 -24.04 21.79
N LEU A 526 1.40 -23.18 20.76
CA LEU A 526 0.84 -21.84 20.85
C LEU A 526 -0.68 -21.88 21.15
N ARG A 527 -1.43 -22.77 20.51
CA ARG A 527 -2.87 -22.91 20.77
C ARG A 527 -3.16 -23.27 22.22
N ARG A 528 -2.33 -24.13 22.83
CA ARG A 528 -2.44 -24.46 24.27
C ARG A 528 -2.15 -23.24 25.14
N LYS A 529 -1.05 -22.53 24.91
CA LYS A 529 -0.73 -21.28 25.63
C LYS A 529 -1.83 -20.24 25.46
N MET A 530 -2.39 -20.11 24.26
CA MET A 530 -3.50 -19.18 24.01
C MET A 530 -4.74 -19.55 24.82
N ALA A 531 -5.11 -20.82 24.89
CA ALA A 531 -6.27 -21.29 25.68
C ALA A 531 -6.07 -21.02 27.18
N GLU A 532 -4.85 -21.20 27.70
CA GLU A 532 -4.48 -20.86 29.07
C GLU A 532 -4.62 -19.36 29.35
N ARG A 533 -4.05 -18.50 28.47
CA ARG A 533 -4.18 -17.04 28.58
C ARG A 533 -5.61 -16.56 28.44
N GLU A 534 -6.41 -17.16 27.56
CA GLU A 534 -7.81 -16.83 27.41
C GLU A 534 -8.62 -17.17 28.66
N ALA A 535 -8.36 -18.33 29.28
CA ALA A 535 -8.98 -18.73 30.54
C ALA A 535 -8.59 -17.76 31.68
N GLU A 536 -7.30 -17.42 31.78
CA GLU A 536 -6.80 -16.45 32.77
C GLU A 536 -7.43 -15.07 32.62
N VAL A 537 -7.54 -14.54 31.39
CA VAL A 537 -8.22 -13.27 31.13
C VAL A 537 -9.68 -13.31 31.55
N ARG A 538 -10.39 -14.40 31.24
CA ARG A 538 -11.81 -14.58 31.65
C ARG A 538 -11.97 -14.66 33.15
N GLU A 539 -11.07 -15.36 33.86
CA GLU A 539 -11.06 -15.45 35.31
C GLU A 539 -10.81 -14.07 35.95
N LEU A 540 -9.74 -13.37 35.51
CA LEU A 540 -9.40 -12.03 36.03
C LEU A 540 -10.47 -10.97 35.73
N ALA A 541 -11.18 -11.11 34.60
CA ALA A 541 -12.31 -10.27 34.24
C ALA A 541 -13.57 -10.61 35.04
N GLY A 542 -13.69 -11.83 35.59
CA GLY A 542 -14.93 -12.36 36.16
C GLY A 542 -16.04 -12.52 35.10
N GLU A 543 -15.69 -12.83 33.85
CA GLU A 543 -16.56 -12.93 32.69
C GLU A 543 -16.27 -14.20 31.89
N PRO A 544 -16.95 -15.33 32.17
CA PRO A 544 -16.63 -16.61 31.51
C PRO A 544 -16.84 -16.62 29.99
N THR A 545 -17.67 -15.72 29.46
CA THR A 545 -18.00 -15.63 28.04
C THR A 545 -17.28 -14.49 27.31
N LEU A 546 -16.32 -13.84 27.98
CA LEU A 546 -15.56 -12.72 27.40
C LEU A 546 -14.83 -13.13 26.12
N ASN A 547 -15.06 -12.37 25.06
CA ASN A 547 -14.25 -12.50 23.83
C ASN A 547 -13.03 -11.62 23.94
N VAL A 548 -11.86 -12.23 24.19
CA VAL A 548 -10.57 -11.54 24.35
C VAL A 548 -10.11 -10.82 23.08
N LEU A 549 -10.63 -11.21 21.91
CA LEU A 549 -10.36 -10.54 20.63
C LEU A 549 -11.24 -9.32 20.39
N SER A 550 -12.28 -9.09 21.20
CA SER A 550 -13.15 -7.95 21.04
C SER A 550 -12.61 -6.72 21.76
N PRO A 551 -12.09 -5.69 21.05
CA PRO A 551 -11.61 -4.46 21.68
C PRO A 551 -12.70 -3.77 22.53
N LYS A 552 -13.95 -3.85 22.07
CA LYS A 552 -15.11 -3.28 22.77
C LYS A 552 -15.35 -3.95 24.12
N GLN A 553 -15.37 -5.30 24.17
CA GLN A 553 -15.61 -6.03 25.43
C GLN A 553 -14.44 -5.85 26.40
N ILE A 554 -13.20 -5.95 25.90
CA ILE A 554 -11.98 -5.70 26.69
C ILE A 554 -12.01 -4.28 27.25
N GLY A 555 -12.34 -3.27 26.44
CA GLY A 555 -12.44 -1.90 26.89
C GLY A 555 -13.44 -1.70 28.02
N VAL A 556 -14.63 -2.30 27.96
CA VAL A 556 -15.64 -2.27 29.04
C VAL A 556 -15.09 -2.93 30.30
N VAL A 557 -14.46 -4.10 30.18
CA VAL A 557 -13.87 -4.79 31.34
C VAL A 557 -12.81 -3.94 32.01
N LEU A 558 -11.85 -3.40 31.25
CA LEU A 558 -10.69 -2.69 31.82
C LEU A 558 -11.06 -1.32 32.41
N PHE A 559 -11.90 -0.54 31.71
CA PHE A 559 -12.16 0.85 32.09
C PHE A 559 -13.45 1.06 32.85
N GLU A 560 -14.50 0.26 32.61
CA GLU A 560 -15.79 0.43 33.28
C GLU A 560 -15.94 -0.51 34.49
N LYS A 561 -15.58 -1.79 34.36
CA LYS A 561 -15.73 -2.80 35.42
C LYS A 561 -14.56 -2.79 36.39
N LEU A 562 -13.33 -2.96 35.92
CA LEU A 562 -12.13 -2.99 36.75
C LEU A 562 -11.59 -1.59 37.07
N GLN A 563 -12.03 -0.56 36.34
CA GLN A 563 -11.66 0.84 36.51
C GLN A 563 -10.13 1.04 36.66
N LEU A 564 -9.34 0.38 35.79
CA LEU A 564 -7.88 0.41 35.87
C LEU A 564 -7.31 1.80 35.65
N ASP A 565 -8.02 2.69 34.95
CA ASP A 565 -7.72 4.11 34.88
C ASP A 565 -8.95 4.98 35.20
N PRO A 566 -9.16 5.34 36.48
CA PRO A 566 -10.29 6.15 36.87
C PRO A 566 -10.32 7.55 36.29
N LYS A 567 -9.19 8.02 35.72
CA LYS A 567 -9.08 9.35 35.08
C LYS A 567 -9.32 9.28 33.58
N ALA A 568 -9.33 8.09 33.00
CA ALA A 568 -9.60 7.91 31.58
C ALA A 568 -11.02 8.39 31.25
N LYS A 569 -11.15 9.16 30.18
CA LYS A 569 -12.44 9.60 29.65
C LYS A 569 -12.76 8.75 28.46
N LYS A 570 -13.99 8.22 28.43
CA LYS A 570 -14.47 7.47 27.27
C LYS A 570 -14.36 8.37 26.03
N PRO A 571 -13.67 7.92 24.98
CA PRO A 571 -13.54 8.70 23.75
C PRO A 571 -14.90 9.01 23.14
N LYS A 572 -15.00 10.10 22.37
CA LYS A 572 -16.23 10.44 21.62
C LYS A 572 -16.69 9.34 20.68
N SER A 573 -15.78 8.45 20.23
CA SER A 573 -16.10 7.25 19.46
C SER A 573 -16.94 6.19 20.21
N GLY A 574 -17.15 6.36 21.51
CA GLY A 574 -17.88 5.41 22.34
C GLY A 574 -17.12 4.09 22.64
N SER A 575 -15.95 3.87 22.06
CA SER A 575 -15.12 2.68 22.27
C SER A 575 -13.85 3.05 23.04
N TRP A 576 -13.52 2.29 24.07
CA TRP A 576 -12.25 2.45 24.80
C TRP A 576 -11.06 2.02 23.91
N PRO A 577 -9.95 2.75 23.92
CA PRO A 577 -8.75 2.31 23.23
C PRO A 577 -8.16 1.10 23.96
N THR A 578 -7.83 0.07 23.21
CA THR A 578 -7.20 -1.15 23.70
C THR A 578 -6.04 -1.58 22.80
N ASP A 579 -5.41 -0.59 22.15
CA ASP A 579 -4.17 -0.79 21.42
C ASP A 579 -3.03 -1.15 22.38
N GLU A 580 -1.95 -1.71 21.82
CA GLU A 580 -0.80 -2.18 22.58
C GLU A 580 -0.18 -1.08 23.44
N GLN A 581 -0.13 0.16 22.93
CA GLN A 581 0.42 1.30 23.66
C GLN A 581 -0.44 1.63 24.90
N THR A 582 -1.76 1.74 24.71
CA THR A 582 -2.72 1.99 25.79
C THR A 582 -2.64 0.91 26.86
N LEU A 583 -2.63 -0.36 26.46
CA LEU A 583 -2.55 -1.47 27.39
C LEU A 583 -1.21 -1.50 28.14
N SER A 584 -0.09 -1.28 27.45
CA SER A 584 1.24 -1.25 28.10
C SER A 584 1.35 -0.19 29.19
N HIS A 585 0.65 0.93 29.08
CA HIS A 585 0.58 1.96 30.15
C HIS A 585 -0.19 1.49 31.39
N LEU A 586 -1.00 0.45 31.25
CA LEU A 586 -1.79 -0.13 32.33
C LEU A 586 -1.18 -1.43 32.91
N ALA A 587 -0.05 -1.89 32.37
CA ALA A 587 0.56 -3.19 32.71
C ALA A 587 0.79 -3.33 34.23
N ASP A 588 1.33 -2.29 34.88
CA ASP A 588 1.61 -2.32 36.31
C ASP A 588 0.35 -2.28 37.21
N ARG A 589 -0.85 -2.11 36.62
CA ARG A 589 -2.10 -1.94 37.38
C ARG A 589 -2.89 -3.24 37.58
N SER A 590 -2.72 -4.22 36.70
CA SER A 590 -3.43 -5.50 36.81
C SER A 590 -2.80 -6.55 35.92
N PRO A 591 -2.66 -7.80 36.38
CA PRO A 591 -2.12 -8.91 35.59
C PRO A 591 -2.98 -9.26 34.37
N ILE A 592 -4.23 -8.84 34.31
CA ILE A 592 -5.11 -9.04 33.15
C ILE A 592 -4.54 -8.39 31.90
N ILE A 593 -3.79 -7.29 32.02
CA ILE A 593 -3.19 -6.57 30.89
C ILE A 593 -2.12 -7.42 30.21
N ASP A 594 -1.19 -7.99 31.00
CA ASP A 594 -0.14 -8.86 30.47
C ASP A 594 -0.76 -10.11 29.81
N ALA A 595 -1.78 -10.71 30.41
CA ALA A 595 -2.47 -11.86 29.85
C ALA A 595 -3.16 -11.52 28.50
N ILE A 596 -3.76 -10.32 28.37
CA ILE A 596 -4.36 -9.84 27.10
C ILE A 596 -3.29 -9.60 26.05
N LEU A 597 -2.17 -8.95 26.42
CA LEU A 597 -1.08 -8.65 25.49
C LEU A 597 -0.43 -9.95 24.99
N ASP A 598 -0.16 -10.89 25.90
CA ASP A 598 0.36 -12.22 25.56
C ASP A 598 -0.58 -12.95 24.60
N TYR A 599 -1.87 -13.04 24.94
CA TYR A 599 -2.85 -13.69 24.07
C TYR A 599 -2.88 -13.10 22.66
N ARG A 600 -2.88 -11.77 22.55
CA ARG A 600 -2.87 -11.09 21.25
C ARG A 600 -1.57 -11.32 20.48
N GLY A 601 -0.43 -11.33 21.18
CA GLY A 601 0.87 -11.66 20.61
C GLY A 601 0.91 -13.08 20.03
N LEU A 602 0.50 -14.07 20.83
CA LEU A 602 0.41 -15.47 20.41
C LEU A 602 -0.55 -15.65 19.22
N ARG A 603 -1.71 -14.98 19.24
CA ARG A 603 -2.68 -15.03 18.14
C ARG A 603 -2.11 -14.45 16.84
N LYS A 604 -1.41 -13.32 16.93
CA LYS A 604 -0.74 -12.70 15.78
C LYS A 604 0.33 -13.63 15.19
N LEU A 605 1.14 -14.26 16.01
CA LEU A 605 2.13 -15.24 15.56
C LEU A 605 1.46 -16.38 14.79
N LEU A 606 0.42 -16.97 15.36
CA LEU A 606 -0.29 -18.09 14.76
C LEU A 606 -0.95 -17.71 13.43
N SER A 607 -1.74 -16.63 13.42
CA SER A 607 -2.54 -16.27 12.25
C SER A 607 -1.77 -15.59 11.12
N THR A 608 -0.64 -14.92 11.44
CA THR A 608 0.12 -14.16 10.44
C THR A 608 1.32 -14.93 9.90
N TYR A 609 2.00 -15.71 10.79
CA TYR A 609 3.28 -16.30 10.45
C TYR A 609 3.28 -17.84 10.41
N ILE A 610 2.24 -18.53 10.90
CA ILE A 610 2.27 -20.00 10.96
C ILE A 610 1.17 -20.61 10.08
N GLU A 611 -0.09 -20.28 10.34
CA GLU A 611 -1.22 -20.87 9.61
C GLU A 611 -1.18 -20.62 8.08
N PRO A 612 -0.76 -19.44 7.57
CA PRO A 612 -0.72 -19.18 6.14
C PRO A 612 0.42 -19.88 5.39
N PHE A 613 1.51 -20.30 6.09
CA PHE A 613 2.70 -20.85 5.41
C PHE A 613 2.41 -22.05 4.51
N GLY A 614 1.47 -22.91 4.91
CA GLY A 614 1.07 -24.04 4.07
C GLY A 614 0.56 -23.66 2.68
N ASN A 615 0.02 -22.45 2.53
CA ASN A 615 -0.50 -21.95 1.25
C ASN A 615 0.59 -21.36 0.35
N TYR A 616 1.77 -21.05 0.91
CA TYR A 616 2.89 -20.45 0.17
C TYR A 616 3.92 -21.47 -0.29
N ILE A 617 3.79 -22.74 0.09
CA ILE A 617 4.71 -23.78 -0.38
C ILE A 617 4.39 -24.14 -1.81
N SER A 618 5.37 -23.96 -2.68
CA SER A 618 5.29 -24.34 -4.08
C SER A 618 5.21 -25.87 -4.21
N PRO A 619 4.22 -26.39 -4.94
CA PRO A 619 4.10 -27.84 -5.15
C PRO A 619 5.21 -28.41 -6.06
N SER A 620 5.92 -27.57 -6.81
CA SER A 620 6.97 -28.01 -7.74
C SER A 620 8.27 -28.41 -7.05
N ASP A 621 8.65 -27.72 -5.98
CA ASP A 621 9.93 -27.91 -5.28
C ASP A 621 9.82 -27.94 -3.74
N GLY A 622 8.62 -27.68 -3.22
CA GLY A 622 8.35 -27.68 -1.79
C GLY A 622 9.02 -26.55 -1.02
N ARG A 623 9.27 -25.41 -1.69
CA ARG A 623 9.91 -24.21 -1.12
C ARG A 623 8.94 -23.04 -1.08
N VAL A 624 9.25 -22.03 -0.31
CA VAL A 624 8.50 -20.77 -0.25
C VAL A 624 9.24 -19.73 -1.07
N HIS A 625 8.56 -19.14 -2.05
CA HIS A 625 9.09 -18.11 -2.94
C HIS A 625 8.46 -16.77 -2.60
N THR A 626 9.16 -15.99 -1.77
CA THR A 626 8.75 -14.60 -1.51
C THR A 626 9.05 -13.72 -2.71
N THR A 627 8.39 -12.58 -2.80
CA THR A 627 8.70 -11.52 -3.77
C THR A 627 9.39 -10.36 -3.05
N PHE A 628 10.56 -9.95 -3.50
CA PHE A 628 11.28 -8.77 -3.02
C PHE A 628 10.93 -7.55 -3.88
N ASN A 629 10.34 -6.52 -3.27
CA ASN A 629 9.99 -5.29 -3.98
C ASN A 629 11.12 -4.26 -3.81
N GLN A 630 11.68 -3.80 -4.94
CA GLN A 630 12.73 -2.76 -4.98
C GLN A 630 12.14 -1.34 -4.95
N ALA A 631 10.97 -1.12 -5.56
CA ALA A 631 10.35 0.19 -5.81
C ALA A 631 9.22 0.53 -4.83
N LEU A 632 9.23 0.00 -3.59
CA LEU A 632 8.10 0.20 -2.67
C LEU A 632 8.40 1.15 -1.51
N THR A 633 9.60 1.09 -0.93
CA THR A 633 9.90 1.84 0.29
C THR A 633 10.54 3.19 -0.03
N ALA A 634 10.14 4.26 0.66
CA ALA A 634 10.75 5.58 0.47
C ALA A 634 12.21 5.68 0.95
N THR A 635 12.74 4.66 1.63
CA THR A 635 14.11 4.63 2.16
C THR A 635 15.10 3.87 1.29
N GLY A 636 14.67 3.22 0.21
CA GLY A 636 15.53 2.34 -0.58
C GLY A 636 15.63 0.90 -0.05
N ARG A 637 15.07 0.59 1.13
CA ARG A 637 15.07 -0.78 1.65
C ARG A 637 14.21 -1.68 0.78
N LEU A 638 14.59 -2.94 0.65
CA LEU A 638 13.73 -3.97 0.08
C LEU A 638 12.55 -4.23 1.01
N SER A 639 11.43 -4.61 0.44
CA SER A 639 10.32 -5.21 1.20
C SER A 639 10.00 -6.58 0.63
N SER A 640 9.51 -7.47 1.47
CA SER A 640 9.13 -8.84 1.11
C SER A 640 7.61 -8.99 1.17
N SER A 641 7.04 -9.70 0.19
CA SER A 641 5.61 -9.98 0.11
C SER A 641 5.32 -11.38 -0.43
N ASN A 642 4.16 -11.92 -0.10
CA ASN A 642 3.66 -13.23 -0.55
C ASN A 642 4.59 -14.43 -0.28
N PRO A 643 5.01 -14.69 0.97
CA PRO A 643 4.72 -14.02 2.25
C PRO A 643 5.77 -12.94 2.61
N ASN A 644 5.44 -12.07 3.58
CA ASN A 644 6.44 -11.16 4.13
C ASN A 644 7.34 -11.89 5.14
N LEU A 645 8.54 -12.26 4.73
CA LEU A 645 9.53 -12.97 5.55
C LEU A 645 10.41 -12.02 6.37
N GLN A 646 10.47 -10.74 6.03
CA GLN A 646 11.29 -9.76 6.75
C GLN A 646 10.69 -9.32 8.10
N ASN A 647 9.41 -9.61 8.33
CA ASN A 647 8.72 -9.26 9.57
C ASN A 647 8.58 -10.42 10.57
N ILE A 648 9.25 -11.55 10.36
CA ILE A 648 9.26 -12.68 11.30
C ILE A 648 9.94 -12.22 12.60
N PRO A 649 9.23 -12.26 13.75
CA PRO A 649 9.75 -11.70 14.99
C PRO A 649 11.01 -12.41 15.49
N ILE A 650 11.91 -11.64 16.12
CA ILE A 650 13.15 -12.16 16.73
C ILE A 650 13.27 -11.83 18.22
N ARG A 651 12.49 -10.87 18.71
CA ARG A 651 12.64 -10.34 20.07
C ARG A 651 12.03 -11.23 21.13
N THR A 652 10.98 -11.97 20.80
CA THR A 652 10.29 -12.90 21.71
C THR A 652 10.79 -14.33 21.51
N GLU A 653 10.71 -15.15 22.53
CA GLU A 653 11.08 -16.57 22.45
C GLU A 653 10.23 -17.30 21.41
N GLU A 654 8.92 -17.08 21.43
CA GLU A 654 8.00 -17.65 20.47
C GLU A 654 8.28 -17.19 19.02
N GLY A 655 8.66 -15.92 18.83
CA GLY A 655 9.05 -15.40 17.51
C GLY A 655 10.30 -16.08 16.97
N ARG A 656 11.28 -16.33 17.83
CA ARG A 656 12.52 -17.07 17.50
C ARG A 656 12.25 -18.51 17.10
N GLU A 657 11.30 -19.19 17.77
CA GLU A 657 10.93 -20.58 17.45
C GLU A 657 10.45 -20.74 16.00
N ILE A 658 9.81 -19.73 15.39
CA ILE A 658 9.41 -19.75 13.98
C ILE A 658 10.65 -19.90 13.07
N ARG A 659 11.78 -19.29 13.42
CA ARG A 659 13.01 -19.36 12.62
C ARG A 659 13.64 -20.77 12.61
N LYS A 660 13.30 -21.64 13.56
CA LYS A 660 13.72 -23.05 13.55
C LYS A 660 13.14 -23.84 12.38
N ALA A 661 11.99 -23.43 11.88
CA ALA A 661 11.36 -24.11 10.75
C ALA A 661 12.03 -23.80 9.40
N PHE A 662 12.90 -22.80 9.34
CA PHE A 662 13.66 -22.48 8.13
C PHE A 662 14.92 -23.30 8.10
N VAL A 663 14.98 -24.23 7.16
CA VAL A 663 16.02 -25.27 7.07
C VAL A 663 16.62 -25.31 5.67
N PRO A 664 17.83 -25.84 5.47
CA PRO A 664 18.40 -26.06 4.15
C PRO A 664 17.53 -27.00 3.31
N GLY A 665 17.44 -26.73 2.00
CA GLY A 665 16.66 -27.56 1.07
C GLY A 665 17.27 -28.91 0.77
N GLU A 666 18.59 -29.07 0.94
CA GLU A 666 19.36 -30.26 0.58
C GLU A 666 19.94 -30.96 1.84
N PRO A 667 19.96 -32.29 1.87
CA PRO A 667 20.60 -33.03 2.97
C PRO A 667 22.08 -32.70 3.07
N GLY A 668 22.55 -32.48 4.30
CA GLY A 668 23.98 -32.18 4.58
C GLY A 668 24.36 -30.72 4.27
N TRP A 669 23.41 -29.86 3.98
CA TRP A 669 23.63 -28.42 3.87
C TRP A 669 23.35 -27.74 5.23
N VAL A 670 23.85 -26.53 5.38
CA VAL A 670 23.58 -25.66 6.54
C VAL A 670 22.94 -24.34 6.07
N MET A 671 22.24 -23.68 6.99
CA MET A 671 21.90 -22.26 6.86
C MET A 671 23.12 -21.46 7.31
N MET A 672 23.46 -20.41 6.59
CA MET A 672 24.53 -19.48 6.95
C MET A 672 23.95 -18.06 6.93
N SER A 673 24.08 -17.36 8.07
CA SER A 673 23.66 -15.97 8.24
C SER A 673 24.88 -15.08 8.32
N ALA A 674 24.85 -13.96 7.58
CA ALA A 674 25.84 -12.90 7.63
C ALA A 674 25.14 -11.56 7.87
N ASP A 675 25.36 -10.95 9.04
CA ASP A 675 24.68 -9.74 9.51
C ASP A 675 25.67 -8.61 9.78
N TYR A 676 25.33 -7.39 9.34
CA TYR A 676 26.14 -6.21 9.63
C TYR A 676 25.99 -5.81 11.10
N SER A 677 27.08 -5.82 11.84
CA SER A 677 27.08 -5.38 13.23
C SER A 677 26.91 -3.87 13.34
N GLN A 678 25.73 -3.44 13.81
CA GLN A 678 25.39 -2.04 14.14
C GLN A 678 25.60 -1.04 12.97
N ILE A 679 25.24 -1.41 11.75
CA ILE A 679 25.53 -0.61 10.54
C ILE A 679 25.03 0.83 10.66
N GLU A 680 23.84 1.07 11.19
CA GLU A 680 23.25 2.42 11.30
C GLU A 680 24.05 3.31 12.27
N LEU A 681 24.59 2.76 13.36
CA LEU A 681 25.44 3.52 14.27
C LEU A 681 26.82 3.80 13.70
N ARG A 682 27.37 2.89 12.90
CA ARG A 682 28.63 3.10 12.14
C ARG A 682 28.45 4.19 11.09
N LEU A 683 27.30 4.19 10.40
CA LEU A 683 26.95 5.23 9.44
C LEU A 683 26.76 6.59 10.13
N MET A 684 26.10 6.63 11.29
CA MET A 684 26.01 7.86 12.08
C MET A 684 27.40 8.38 12.46
N ALA A 685 28.30 7.52 12.96
CA ALA A 685 29.66 7.91 13.31
C ALA A 685 30.44 8.48 12.11
N HIS A 686 30.28 7.86 10.94
CA HIS A 686 30.90 8.33 9.70
C HIS A 686 30.34 9.68 9.24
N LEU A 687 29.00 9.80 9.20
CA LEU A 687 28.31 11.00 8.69
C LEU A 687 28.51 12.22 9.61
N CYS A 688 28.46 12.05 10.94
CA CYS A 688 28.68 13.16 11.88
C CYS A 688 30.17 13.43 12.15
N GLY A 689 31.07 12.52 11.77
CA GLY A 689 32.51 12.68 11.99
C GLY A 689 32.91 12.74 13.47
N ASP A 690 32.10 12.22 14.39
CA ASP A 690 32.41 12.27 15.82
C ASP A 690 33.66 11.42 16.16
N ALA A 691 34.72 12.07 16.58
CA ALA A 691 36.01 11.45 16.82
C ALA A 691 35.95 10.30 17.86
N HIS A 692 35.08 10.42 18.86
CA HIS A 692 34.98 9.41 19.93
C HIS A 692 34.22 8.17 19.45
N LEU A 693 33.16 8.35 18.68
CA LEU A 693 32.42 7.22 18.09
C LEU A 693 33.29 6.51 17.04
N VAL A 694 33.95 7.27 16.19
CA VAL A 694 34.88 6.73 15.18
C VAL A 694 35.99 5.91 15.84
N GLU A 695 36.61 6.44 16.90
CA GLU A 695 37.68 5.73 17.61
C GLU A 695 37.18 4.48 18.36
N ALA A 696 36.01 4.56 19.00
CA ALA A 696 35.39 3.41 19.66
C ALA A 696 35.18 2.25 18.68
N PHE A 697 34.65 2.54 17.48
CA PHE A 697 34.46 1.54 16.43
C PHE A 697 35.77 1.00 15.88
N ARG A 698 36.78 1.84 15.67
CA ARG A 698 38.12 1.43 15.19
C ARG A 698 38.82 0.50 16.17
N GLN A 699 38.65 0.75 17.48
CA GLN A 699 39.22 -0.09 18.52
C GLN A 699 38.39 -1.34 18.86
N GLY A 700 37.24 -1.56 18.18
CA GLY A 700 36.35 -2.69 18.47
C GLY A 700 35.70 -2.62 19.86
N GLN A 701 35.58 -1.40 20.45
CA GLN A 701 34.96 -1.23 21.76
C GLN A 701 33.45 -1.35 21.67
N ASP A 702 32.83 -1.78 22.76
CA ASP A 702 31.35 -1.72 22.88
C ASP A 702 30.87 -0.25 22.87
N VAL A 703 30.31 0.18 21.75
CA VAL A 703 29.87 1.57 21.57
C VAL A 703 28.82 2.01 22.58
N HIS A 704 27.98 1.08 23.08
CA HIS A 704 26.99 1.41 24.07
C HIS A 704 27.63 1.59 25.45
N ALA A 705 28.65 0.81 25.78
CA ALA A 705 29.44 0.99 26.99
C ALA A 705 30.28 2.29 26.90
N ALA A 706 30.89 2.57 25.74
CA ALA A 706 31.63 3.82 25.50
C ALA A 706 30.72 5.04 25.63
N THR A 707 29.51 4.98 25.07
CA THR A 707 28.50 6.04 25.22
C THR A 707 28.06 6.21 26.67
N ALA A 708 27.81 5.11 27.41
CA ALA A 708 27.45 5.15 28.83
C ALA A 708 28.55 5.80 29.67
N ALA A 709 29.81 5.41 29.47
CA ALA A 709 30.96 5.98 30.16
C ALA A 709 31.00 7.50 30.03
N LYS A 710 30.68 8.02 28.84
CA LYS A 710 30.65 9.47 28.57
C LYS A 710 29.43 10.17 29.20
N ILE A 711 28.22 9.62 29.03
CA ILE A 711 26.99 10.20 29.58
C ILE A 711 27.04 10.26 31.11
N PHE A 712 27.54 9.19 31.76
CA PHE A 712 27.59 9.06 33.19
C PHE A 712 28.91 9.51 33.83
N HIS A 713 29.87 9.97 32.99
CA HIS A 713 31.20 10.43 33.44
C HIS A 713 31.97 9.41 34.30
N ILE A 714 31.95 8.16 33.89
CA ILE A 714 32.62 7.03 34.55
C ILE A 714 33.57 6.31 33.59
N PRO A 715 34.62 5.61 34.12
CA PRO A 715 35.43 4.74 33.28
C PRO A 715 34.64 3.63 32.62
N ILE A 716 35.00 3.26 31.37
CA ILE A 716 34.24 2.26 30.60
C ILE A 716 34.15 0.90 31.31
N GLY A 717 35.19 0.52 32.10
CA GLY A 717 35.21 -0.71 32.88
C GLY A 717 34.28 -0.72 34.10
N GLU A 718 33.73 0.45 34.49
CA GLU A 718 32.80 0.60 35.60
C GLU A 718 31.34 0.73 35.15
N VAL A 719 31.09 0.68 33.84
CA VAL A 719 29.74 0.80 33.27
C VAL A 719 28.91 -0.43 33.68
N SER A 720 27.81 -0.19 34.40
CA SER A 720 26.87 -1.24 34.77
C SER A 720 26.02 -1.69 33.57
N ALA A 721 25.40 -2.85 33.65
CA ALA A 721 24.49 -3.39 32.63
C ALA A 721 23.29 -2.44 32.40
N ASP A 722 22.76 -1.80 33.44
CA ASP A 722 21.68 -0.83 33.34
C ASP A 722 22.11 0.45 32.63
N GLN A 723 23.25 1.01 32.93
CA GLN A 723 23.81 2.17 32.27
C GLN A 723 24.07 1.88 30.78
N ARG A 724 24.61 0.71 30.46
CA ARG A 724 24.79 0.26 29.10
C ARG A 724 23.43 0.13 28.35
N ARG A 725 22.41 -0.41 29.01
CA ARG A 725 21.05 -0.51 28.48
C ARG A 725 20.43 0.88 28.22
N ILE A 726 20.60 1.82 29.16
CA ILE A 726 20.16 3.23 28.99
C ILE A 726 20.85 3.86 27.78
N ALA A 727 22.18 3.74 27.68
CA ALA A 727 22.94 4.25 26.57
C ALA A 727 22.56 3.61 25.23
N LYS A 728 22.30 2.30 25.18
CA LYS A 728 21.76 1.62 24.01
C LYS A 728 20.42 2.23 23.57
N THR A 729 19.52 2.45 24.52
CA THR A 729 18.22 3.06 24.24
C THR A 729 18.36 4.51 23.79
N ALA A 730 19.29 5.26 24.36
CA ALA A 730 19.59 6.64 23.97
C ALA A 730 20.21 6.71 22.57
N ASN A 731 21.22 5.87 22.27
CA ASN A 731 21.89 5.83 20.96
C ASN A 731 20.88 5.64 19.82
N PHE A 732 20.04 4.60 19.90
CA PHE A 732 19.02 4.38 18.89
C PHE A 732 17.89 5.42 18.95
N GLY A 733 17.42 5.77 20.14
CA GLY A 733 16.32 6.70 20.31
C GLY A 733 16.68 8.09 19.76
N ILE A 734 17.84 8.62 20.10
CA ILE A 734 18.27 9.96 19.67
C ILE A 734 18.54 9.99 18.16
N MET A 735 19.17 8.94 17.63
CA MET A 735 19.38 8.78 16.19
C MET A 735 18.04 8.85 15.41
N TYR A 736 16.98 8.26 15.98
CA TYR A 736 15.62 8.31 15.41
C TYR A 736 14.78 9.49 15.87
N GLY A 737 15.38 10.49 16.53
CA GLY A 737 14.71 11.73 16.96
C GLY A 737 13.67 11.53 18.06
N ILE A 738 13.96 10.69 19.06
CA ILE A 738 13.06 10.44 20.18
C ILE A 738 12.89 11.71 21.02
N SER A 739 11.66 11.99 21.45
CA SER A 739 11.39 13.06 22.40
C SER A 739 11.71 12.63 23.84
N SER A 740 11.87 13.60 24.76
CA SER A 740 12.02 13.32 26.19
C SER A 740 10.84 12.52 26.76
N PHE A 741 9.63 12.69 26.19
CA PHE A 741 8.47 11.88 26.55
C PHE A 741 8.66 10.41 26.11
N GLY A 742 8.99 10.16 24.84
CA GLY A 742 9.18 8.80 24.34
C GLY A 742 10.38 8.07 24.98
N LEU A 743 11.45 8.81 25.35
CA LEU A 743 12.59 8.21 26.05
C LEU A 743 12.23 7.86 27.50
N ALA A 744 11.48 8.73 28.20
CA ALA A 744 10.98 8.49 29.55
C ALA A 744 10.15 7.20 29.62
N GLU A 745 9.27 7.02 28.65
CA GLU A 745 8.43 5.84 28.49
C GLU A 745 9.24 4.55 28.31
N ARG A 746 10.22 4.57 27.40
CA ARG A 746 11.09 3.40 27.13
C ARG A 746 12.01 3.04 28.29
N LEU A 747 12.50 4.02 29.02
CA LEU A 747 13.38 3.82 30.14
C LEU A 747 12.63 3.63 31.47
N ARG A 748 11.31 3.84 31.50
CA ARG A 748 10.46 3.87 32.70
C ARG A 748 11.00 4.83 33.77
N CYS A 749 11.39 6.04 33.33
CA CYS A 749 11.91 7.11 34.19
C CYS A 749 11.08 8.40 34.06
N SER A 750 11.38 9.39 34.88
CA SER A 750 10.69 10.68 34.78
C SER A 750 11.08 11.41 33.48
N ARG A 751 10.17 12.28 32.99
CA ARG A 751 10.45 13.11 31.81
C ARG A 751 11.65 14.06 32.04
N SER A 752 11.90 14.46 33.26
CA SER A 752 13.06 15.31 33.62
C SER A 752 14.36 14.54 33.48
N GLU A 753 14.41 13.28 33.97
CA GLU A 753 15.57 12.38 33.82
C GLU A 753 15.84 12.06 32.36
N ALA A 754 14.79 11.72 31.61
CA ALA A 754 14.93 11.46 30.17
C ALA A 754 15.46 12.70 29.41
N LYS A 755 15.00 13.90 29.78
CA LYS A 755 15.53 15.14 29.22
C LYS A 755 17.01 15.33 29.54
N GLN A 756 17.38 15.10 30.81
CA GLN A 756 18.79 15.21 31.24
C GLN A 756 19.68 14.24 30.44
N ILE A 757 19.26 12.99 30.26
CA ILE A 757 19.98 11.98 29.44
C ILE A 757 20.20 12.48 28.00
N ILE A 758 19.18 13.11 27.40
CA ILE A 758 19.28 13.69 26.04
C ILE A 758 20.26 14.86 26.04
N ASP A 759 20.18 15.75 27.00
CA ASP A 759 21.03 16.92 27.10
C ASP A 759 22.52 16.50 27.33
N ASP A 760 22.78 15.54 28.22
CA ASP A 760 24.11 14.97 28.49
C ASP A 760 24.66 14.21 27.28
N TYR A 761 23.79 13.52 26.54
CA TYR A 761 24.17 12.86 25.29
C TYR A 761 24.70 13.86 24.27
N PHE A 762 23.96 14.94 24.01
CA PHE A 762 24.36 15.95 23.05
C PHE A 762 25.57 16.80 23.53
N ALA A 763 25.72 16.97 24.84
CA ALA A 763 26.91 17.59 25.42
C ALA A 763 28.15 16.70 25.21
N SER A 764 28.00 15.38 25.28
CA SER A 764 29.04 14.39 25.07
C SER A 764 29.38 14.16 23.59
N PHE A 765 28.39 14.35 22.69
CA PHE A 765 28.52 14.14 21.23
C PHE A 765 27.97 15.34 20.44
N PRO A 766 28.62 16.50 20.49
CA PRO A 766 28.13 17.72 19.84
C PRO A 766 28.07 17.59 18.30
N SER A 767 28.93 16.76 17.71
CA SER A 767 28.95 16.50 16.25
C SER A 767 27.64 15.85 15.78
N ILE A 768 27.01 14.99 16.60
CA ILE A 768 25.72 14.38 16.26
C ILE A 768 24.62 15.46 16.21
N ARG A 769 24.64 16.41 17.18
CA ARG A 769 23.70 17.53 17.15
C ARG A 769 23.90 18.39 15.91
N GLY A 770 25.15 18.72 15.57
CA GLY A 770 25.49 19.47 14.38
C GLY A 770 24.99 18.78 13.10
N PHE A 771 25.20 17.48 12.96
CA PHE A 771 24.70 16.69 11.84
C PHE A 771 23.16 16.73 11.73
N ILE A 772 22.45 16.58 12.85
CA ILE A 772 20.98 16.63 12.87
C ILE A 772 20.51 18.02 12.40
N ASP A 773 21.04 19.08 12.98
CA ASP A 773 20.62 20.46 12.69
C ASP A 773 20.93 20.83 11.23
N GLU A 774 22.10 20.43 10.70
CA GLU A 774 22.50 20.64 9.31
C GLU A 774 21.62 19.84 8.33
N THR A 775 21.33 18.57 8.61
CA THR A 775 20.48 17.74 7.76
C THR A 775 19.06 18.31 7.66
N VAL A 776 18.50 18.78 8.79
CA VAL A 776 17.19 19.43 8.80
C VAL A 776 17.22 20.76 8.03
N ALA A 777 18.30 21.55 8.14
CA ALA A 777 18.46 22.79 7.40
C ALA A 777 18.54 22.53 5.88
N GLN A 778 19.32 21.54 5.45
CA GLN A 778 19.41 21.13 4.04
C GLN A 778 18.06 20.60 3.51
N ALA A 779 17.32 19.80 4.32
CA ALA A 779 15.98 19.35 3.94
C ALA A 779 15.00 20.53 3.74
N ARG A 780 15.09 21.58 4.55
CA ARG A 780 14.27 22.79 4.39
C ARG A 780 14.62 23.59 3.15
N GLU A 781 15.90 23.67 2.81
CA GLU A 781 16.39 24.41 1.66
C GLU A 781 16.09 23.69 0.34
N ARG A 782 16.40 22.37 0.27
CA ARG A 782 16.34 21.58 -0.96
C ARG A 782 15.02 20.83 -1.16
N GLY A 783 14.25 20.63 -0.09
CA GLY A 783 13.03 19.81 -0.10
C GLY A 783 13.29 18.30 -0.05
N TYR A 784 14.55 17.86 0.01
CA TYR A 784 14.97 16.46 0.09
C TYR A 784 16.26 16.30 0.88
N VAL A 785 16.56 15.06 1.24
CA VAL A 785 17.85 14.60 1.77
C VAL A 785 18.40 13.48 0.90
N GLU A 786 19.70 13.22 0.97
CA GLU A 786 20.41 12.24 0.14
C GLU A 786 21.20 11.23 0.98
N THR A 787 21.31 9.98 0.45
CA THR A 787 22.26 8.99 0.96
C THR A 787 23.68 9.30 0.47
N LEU A 788 24.68 8.56 0.97
CA LEU A 788 26.07 8.66 0.47
C LEU A 788 26.19 8.28 -1.02
N PHE A 789 25.22 7.57 -1.58
CA PHE A 789 25.17 7.19 -2.98
C PHE A 789 24.30 8.13 -3.85
N GLY A 790 23.70 9.19 -3.25
CA GLY A 790 22.88 10.15 -3.95
C GLY A 790 21.39 9.77 -4.06
N ARG A 791 20.94 8.70 -3.39
CA ARG A 791 19.50 8.37 -3.33
C ARG A 791 18.76 9.48 -2.60
N ARG A 792 17.71 10.04 -3.25
CA ARG A 792 16.92 11.14 -2.71
C ARG A 792 15.69 10.67 -1.98
N ARG A 793 15.42 11.29 -0.85
CA ARG A 793 14.11 11.22 -0.18
C ARG A 793 13.53 12.61 -0.06
N TYR A 794 12.41 12.85 -0.71
CA TYR A 794 11.69 14.11 -0.65
C TYR A 794 10.92 14.22 0.67
N ILE A 795 10.97 15.41 1.30
CA ILE A 795 10.37 15.68 2.63
C ILE A 795 9.34 16.80 2.47
N ALA A 796 8.18 16.49 1.90
CA ALA A 796 7.15 17.48 1.57
C ALA A 796 6.69 18.30 2.79
N ASP A 797 6.62 17.69 3.97
CA ASP A 797 6.08 18.29 5.19
C ASP A 797 7.13 19.02 6.06
N ILE A 798 8.37 19.20 5.56
CA ILE A 798 9.46 19.81 6.35
C ILE A 798 9.17 21.26 6.78
N ALA A 799 8.35 21.96 6.01
CA ALA A 799 7.90 23.33 6.28
C ALA A 799 6.45 23.42 6.80
N ALA A 800 5.86 22.29 7.24
CA ALA A 800 4.48 22.25 7.70
C ALA A 800 4.25 23.19 8.91
N GLY A 801 3.14 23.93 8.90
CA GLY A 801 2.75 24.81 9.99
C GLY A 801 2.43 24.04 11.28
N ASN A 802 1.90 22.80 11.17
CA ASN A 802 1.63 21.93 12.31
C ASN A 802 2.93 21.38 12.89
N ALA A 803 3.18 21.67 14.17
CA ALA A 803 4.42 21.29 14.86
C ALA A 803 4.62 19.76 14.93
N ALA A 804 3.56 18.96 15.06
CA ALA A 804 3.67 17.51 15.14
C ALA A 804 4.03 16.90 13.76
N VAL A 805 3.41 17.40 12.68
CA VAL A 805 3.70 16.99 11.30
C VAL A 805 5.14 17.39 10.95
N ARG A 806 5.53 18.63 11.26
CA ARG A 806 6.91 19.10 11.03
C ARG A 806 7.94 18.27 11.80
N ALA A 807 7.69 17.98 13.08
CA ALA A 807 8.60 17.14 13.88
C ALA A 807 8.73 15.70 13.33
N LEU A 808 7.67 15.16 12.72
CA LEU A 808 7.75 13.86 12.02
C LEU A 808 8.60 14.00 10.76
N ALA A 809 8.43 15.06 9.98
CA ALA A 809 9.20 15.33 8.77
C ALA A 809 10.68 15.53 9.09
N GLU A 810 11.02 16.26 10.16
CA GLU A 810 12.39 16.43 10.63
C GLU A 810 13.04 15.10 11.03
N ARG A 811 12.31 14.23 11.75
CA ARG A 811 12.79 12.87 12.05
C ARG A 811 13.03 12.04 10.78
N ASN A 812 12.12 12.12 9.83
CA ASN A 812 12.27 11.43 8.54
C ASN A 812 13.49 11.95 7.77
N ALA A 813 13.76 13.25 7.81
CA ALA A 813 14.92 13.86 7.17
C ALA A 813 16.23 13.34 7.76
N VAL A 814 16.34 13.24 9.08
CA VAL A 814 17.56 12.75 9.76
C VAL A 814 17.77 11.25 9.54
N ASN A 815 16.71 10.45 9.54
CA ASN A 815 16.78 9.00 9.41
C ASN A 815 17.11 8.54 7.98
N ALA A 816 16.63 9.27 6.97
CA ALA A 816 16.72 8.83 5.58
C ALA A 816 18.16 8.67 5.06
N PRO A 817 19.11 9.57 5.31
CA PRO A 817 20.51 9.38 4.91
C PRO A 817 21.14 8.12 5.51
N ILE A 818 20.85 7.81 6.76
CA ILE A 818 21.41 6.66 7.50
C ILE A 818 20.79 5.36 7.00
N GLN A 819 19.46 5.26 7.06
CA GLN A 819 18.74 4.04 6.66
C GLN A 819 18.87 3.76 5.16
N GLY A 820 18.84 4.82 4.34
CA GLY A 820 19.00 4.67 2.90
C GLY A 820 20.42 4.25 2.53
N THR A 821 21.46 4.80 3.17
CA THR A 821 22.83 4.35 2.93
C THR A 821 23.05 2.91 3.38
N ALA A 822 22.46 2.49 4.52
CA ALA A 822 22.48 1.09 4.93
C ALA A 822 21.82 0.18 3.89
N ALA A 823 20.68 0.61 3.33
CA ALA A 823 20.00 -0.12 2.26
C ALA A 823 20.83 -0.20 0.97
N ASP A 824 21.53 0.86 0.60
CA ASP A 824 22.42 0.87 -0.57
C ASP A 824 23.63 -0.08 -0.34
N ILE A 825 24.22 -0.08 0.85
CA ILE A 825 25.34 -0.96 1.22
C ILE A 825 24.93 -2.45 1.13
N ILE A 826 23.78 -2.84 1.70
CA ILE A 826 23.34 -4.24 1.64
C ILE A 826 23.03 -4.68 0.21
N LYS A 827 22.47 -3.81 -0.64
CA LYS A 827 22.23 -4.09 -2.06
C LYS A 827 23.53 -4.32 -2.84
N LEU A 828 24.53 -3.49 -2.60
CA LEU A 828 25.88 -3.67 -3.17
C LEU A 828 26.51 -4.98 -2.69
N ALA A 829 26.40 -5.30 -1.40
CA ALA A 829 26.86 -6.56 -0.83
C ALA A 829 26.19 -7.77 -1.47
N MET A 830 24.85 -7.73 -1.66
CA MET A 830 24.12 -8.78 -2.36
C MET A 830 24.65 -9.03 -3.76
N THR A 831 24.91 -7.96 -4.52
CA THR A 831 25.44 -8.05 -5.88
C THR A 831 26.86 -8.61 -5.90
N ALA A 832 27.72 -8.17 -4.97
CA ALA A 832 29.10 -8.67 -4.85
C ALA A 832 29.12 -10.17 -4.46
N VAL A 833 28.33 -10.55 -3.47
CA VAL A 833 28.20 -11.95 -3.00
C VAL A 833 27.67 -12.85 -4.11
N ASP A 834 26.57 -12.48 -4.80
CA ASP A 834 26.02 -13.26 -5.90
C ASP A 834 27.03 -13.45 -7.04
N ARG A 835 27.75 -12.40 -7.38
CA ARG A 835 28.81 -12.47 -8.38
C ARG A 835 29.89 -13.47 -7.95
N CYS A 836 30.42 -13.37 -6.74
CA CYS A 836 31.46 -14.27 -6.24
C CYS A 836 30.98 -15.73 -6.16
N LEU A 837 29.74 -15.97 -5.77
CA LEU A 837 29.16 -17.33 -5.75
C LEU A 837 29.15 -17.94 -7.15
N ARG A 838 28.74 -17.18 -8.16
CA ARG A 838 28.64 -17.65 -9.55
C ARG A 838 30.02 -17.83 -10.19
N GLU A 839 30.91 -16.85 -10.08
CA GLU A 839 32.25 -16.87 -10.68
C GLU A 839 33.16 -17.90 -10.00
N GLY A 840 32.98 -18.07 -8.67
CA GLY A 840 33.72 -19.10 -7.90
C GLY A 840 33.20 -20.52 -8.10
N GLY A 841 32.06 -20.69 -8.82
CA GLY A 841 31.46 -21.99 -9.06
C GLY A 841 30.91 -22.66 -7.79
N TYR A 842 30.58 -21.90 -6.75
CA TYR A 842 29.99 -22.41 -5.52
C TYR A 842 28.57 -22.92 -5.76
N ARG A 843 28.21 -23.97 -5.04
CA ARG A 843 26.83 -24.48 -5.00
C ARG A 843 25.97 -23.74 -3.97
N ALA A 844 26.61 -23.05 -3.03
CA ALA A 844 25.96 -22.18 -2.07
C ALA A 844 25.07 -21.15 -2.79
N ARG A 845 23.93 -20.83 -2.20
CA ARG A 845 22.94 -19.95 -2.81
C ARG A 845 22.32 -19.01 -1.77
N MET A 846 22.20 -17.75 -2.12
CA MET A 846 21.52 -16.74 -1.31
C MET A 846 20.01 -16.95 -1.42
N VAL A 847 19.30 -17.01 -0.29
CA VAL A 847 17.87 -17.33 -0.24
C VAL A 847 17.03 -16.20 0.32
N LEU A 848 17.51 -15.45 1.31
CA LEU A 848 16.77 -14.32 1.90
C LEU A 848 17.70 -13.14 2.20
N GLN A 849 17.10 -11.96 2.21
CA GLN A 849 17.65 -10.74 2.76
C GLN A 849 16.66 -10.19 3.80
N ILE A 850 17.12 -9.96 5.02
CA ILE A 850 16.28 -9.48 6.13
C ILE A 850 17.01 -8.32 6.82
N HIS A 851 16.51 -7.09 6.67
CA HIS A 851 17.11 -5.86 7.19
C HIS A 851 18.56 -5.67 6.69
N ASP A 852 19.54 -6.00 7.52
CA ASP A 852 20.99 -5.95 7.29
C ASP A 852 21.67 -7.33 7.26
N GLU A 853 20.86 -8.41 7.25
CA GLU A 853 21.25 -9.80 7.21
C GLU A 853 21.08 -10.41 5.81
N LEU A 854 22.06 -11.23 5.38
CA LEU A 854 21.97 -12.15 4.24
C LEU A 854 21.91 -13.59 4.75
N LEU A 855 20.95 -14.36 4.25
CA LEU A 855 20.78 -15.77 4.58
C LEU A 855 21.05 -16.64 3.35
N LEU A 856 21.93 -17.61 3.52
CA LEU A 856 22.36 -18.54 2.47
C LEU A 856 22.10 -19.99 2.87
N GLU A 857 21.91 -20.84 1.89
CA GLU A 857 22.06 -22.30 2.03
C GLU A 857 23.44 -22.70 1.51
N VAL A 858 24.22 -23.43 2.30
CA VAL A 858 25.62 -23.73 2.01
C VAL A 858 25.92 -25.21 2.18
N PRO A 859 26.51 -25.91 1.19
CA PRO A 859 27.02 -27.27 1.39
C PRO A 859 28.07 -27.31 2.51
N GLN A 860 28.10 -28.40 3.24
CA GLN A 860 29.03 -28.55 4.38
C GLN A 860 30.49 -28.34 4.01
N GLU A 861 30.92 -28.79 2.83
CA GLU A 861 32.30 -28.64 2.33
C GLU A 861 32.63 -27.20 1.87
N GLU A 862 31.61 -26.34 1.65
CA GLU A 862 31.82 -24.96 1.23
C GLU A 862 31.72 -23.95 2.40
N ILE A 863 31.43 -24.39 3.63
CA ILE A 863 31.22 -23.50 4.80
C ILE A 863 32.39 -22.53 4.98
N ALA A 864 33.63 -23.04 5.05
CA ALA A 864 34.79 -22.19 5.31
C ALA A 864 35.06 -21.17 4.19
N PRO A 865 35.17 -21.56 2.91
CA PRO A 865 35.45 -20.62 1.85
C PRO A 865 34.28 -19.63 1.59
N VAL A 866 33.03 -20.06 1.76
CA VAL A 866 31.86 -19.18 1.61
C VAL A 866 31.81 -18.17 2.74
N ARG A 867 32.07 -18.57 4.01
CA ARG A 867 32.15 -17.65 5.14
C ARG A 867 33.22 -16.57 4.92
N GLU A 868 34.44 -16.98 4.52
CA GLU A 868 35.53 -16.05 4.26
C GLU A 868 35.16 -15.08 3.12
N MET A 869 34.56 -15.58 2.06
CA MET A 869 34.07 -14.77 0.95
C MET A 869 32.99 -13.79 1.40
N LEU A 870 31.96 -14.24 2.16
CA LEU A 870 30.88 -13.38 2.65
C LEU A 870 31.42 -12.21 3.48
N VAL A 871 32.25 -12.51 4.48
CA VAL A 871 32.84 -11.47 5.35
C VAL A 871 33.63 -10.50 4.52
N ARG A 872 34.51 -10.97 3.62
CA ARG A 872 35.35 -10.12 2.77
C ARG A 872 34.52 -9.21 1.86
N GLU A 873 33.50 -9.76 1.16
CA GLU A 873 32.72 -8.99 0.20
C GLU A 873 31.78 -8.00 0.90
N MET A 874 31.16 -8.39 2.02
CA MET A 874 30.29 -7.50 2.75
C MET A 874 31.05 -6.38 3.48
N GLU A 875 32.17 -6.69 4.14
CA GLU A 875 32.98 -5.68 4.83
C GLU A 875 33.71 -4.75 3.84
N GLY A 876 34.09 -5.28 2.68
CA GLY A 876 34.83 -4.57 1.64
C GLY A 876 34.00 -3.74 0.69
N VAL A 877 32.68 -3.79 0.75
CA VAL A 877 31.78 -3.17 -0.22
C VAL A 877 31.90 -1.64 -0.28
N MET A 878 32.25 -1.02 0.84
CA MET A 878 32.44 0.43 0.94
C MET A 878 33.50 0.80 1.99
N SER A 879 34.29 1.83 1.71
CA SER A 879 35.25 2.39 2.66
C SER A 879 34.62 3.54 3.45
N LEU A 880 34.45 3.37 4.75
CA LEU A 880 33.97 4.37 5.68
C LEU A 880 35.10 4.84 6.63
N SER A 881 34.89 5.91 7.41
CA SER A 881 35.79 6.33 8.48
C SER A 881 35.88 5.31 9.64
N VAL A 882 34.89 4.41 9.69
CA VAL A 882 34.81 3.28 10.63
C VAL A 882 34.75 1.96 9.85
N PRO A 883 35.29 0.83 10.36
CA PRO A 883 35.20 -0.44 9.66
C PRO A 883 33.73 -0.91 9.62
N LEU A 884 33.29 -1.47 8.49
CA LEU A 884 32.13 -2.35 8.47
C LEU A 884 32.54 -3.70 9.05
N THR A 885 31.71 -4.27 9.91
CA THR A 885 31.97 -5.58 10.53
C THR A 885 30.75 -6.47 10.33
N VAL A 886 31.01 -7.72 9.96
CA VAL A 886 29.99 -8.73 9.69
C VAL A 886 30.14 -9.89 10.67
N GLU A 887 29.05 -10.25 11.34
CA GLU A 887 28.93 -11.47 12.11
C GLU A 887 28.40 -12.57 11.18
N CYS A 888 29.16 -13.66 11.02
CA CYS A 888 28.82 -14.75 10.13
C CYS A 888 28.83 -16.10 10.85
N ASN A 889 27.65 -16.68 10.99
CA ASN A 889 27.46 -17.96 11.67
C ASN A 889 26.74 -18.96 10.76
N ASP A 890 26.82 -20.25 11.09
CA ASP A 890 26.11 -21.33 10.42
C ASP A 890 25.42 -22.28 11.41
N GLY A 891 24.36 -22.91 10.94
CA GLY A 891 23.58 -23.84 11.75
C GLY A 891 22.66 -24.72 10.91
N LYS A 892 21.98 -25.66 11.55
CA LYS A 892 21.00 -26.52 10.88
C LYS A 892 19.70 -25.79 10.55
N THR A 893 19.43 -24.69 11.20
CA THR A 893 18.25 -23.87 11.04
C THR A 893 18.66 -22.39 10.98
N TRP A 894 17.77 -21.54 10.50
CA TRP A 894 18.01 -20.10 10.53
C TRP A 894 18.25 -19.58 11.96
N LEU A 895 17.52 -20.13 12.96
CA LEU A 895 17.73 -19.73 14.36
C LEU A 895 19.13 -20.06 14.87
N GLU A 896 19.67 -21.21 14.51
CA GLU A 896 21.01 -21.63 14.93
C GLU A 896 22.12 -20.84 14.24
N ALA A 897 21.84 -20.37 13.02
CA ALA A 897 22.76 -19.56 12.22
C ALA A 897 22.75 -18.06 12.60
N HIS A 898 21.75 -17.58 13.36
CA HIS A 898 21.56 -16.16 13.76
C HIS A 898 21.96 -15.98 15.26
#